data_1f6ae0bff78c8edd3426ae82cc379cf3
#
_entry.id   1f6ae0bff78c8edd3426ae82cc379cf3
#
_cell.length_a   1.000
_cell.length_b   1.000
_cell.length_c   1.000
_cell.angle_alpha   90.00
_cell.angle_beta   90.00
_cell.angle_gamma   90.00
#
_symmetry.space_group_name_H-M   'P 1'
#
loop_
_entity.id
_entity.type
_entity.pdbx_description
1 polymer ?
#
loop_
_entity_poly.entity_id
_entity_poly.type
_entity_poly.pdbx_seq_one_letter_code
_entity_poly.pdbx_strand_id
1 'polypeptide(L)'
;MKRRTGTTAQEPSETRSTRNRRTGAATREPLGMRQGSRRASAFLARRSLATHRRAWAAVIVATGAAAALIGAFAFVIGSLLVAAPPVQRYAGADAVVAADQKVSYTAKPWGSEPRTTTAYLPERARLDRSVLASVAGADGVAKAVADDSVPVSTGDGRPAVGRSWPSAVLTRYELAEGRAPRDATEVVLDGSLAAGGPAPGERVVLRADGTARTYTVSGIAHTGHGGDAPPAVFFTEPRLTALAGHPGRIDAIGVVAEPGVTPDALRDAIGAVLPERSGVPGSDRAVRVLTGAERGEAEQVDALGGRGDQLALLGSIGGTVLMVALLVIASTLSQAIHQRSGELALLRAVGASPRQLRSAIGREAGRVSAAAALLGGIGAVPLGLAMRSLLTTGTLPLPVPWWLPPASALTGGLVVALLARPVAMLAARSITRLRPAAALGAATADEPSEPGRFRTVAGVVLAFAGISSAGVATTQSGQAAGAAASGAAMSLVIAVALLGPRISRIALGVLGRPLRRVGGVSGFLAERAASAHTRRLATAFTPIVLVVAFVCVQLASGPTMERAAGHQASAALRADLVATGGGAGLPAGAARAVREAPGVTAATGVLRSAVVLADRQAGEPVLTRLPVLGVEARGLSGTLDPGVTAGDLDRLTGRDAVAVGADRAKSLDVGPGDRVALRLGDGTRVEPRVVAVYEHELGLGEFLFPREALAGHVSAARDQVVLVRTGDGAGADPAAPVREALAPYGGGVTVRAATGDDVAIAPPVSDGDNAVIVIGVGVIGGFALLAVVSTLALITIGRRGEFRLLRMVGTGRRQLRRMLVLETGLVTFAGLVIGTAVAAVPLTAFAVSMAGTAPYLPPAHYGVIAGAVALAAAAGTLIPGAVAGGRFVLGRRAG
;
A
#
# COMPACT_ATOMS: atom_id res chain seq x y z
N MET A 1 -70.64 16.62 -27.52
CA MET A 1 -72.07 16.44 -27.88
C MET A 1 -72.77 15.72 -26.74
N LYS A 2 -73.64 16.48 -26.08
CA LYS A 2 -74.91 16.06 -25.42
C LYS A 2 -74.87 14.96 -24.38
N ARG A 3 -75.04 15.27 -23.11
CA ARG A 3 -76.27 15.61 -22.32
C ARG A 3 -76.80 14.36 -21.59
N ARG A 4 -76.73 14.48 -20.20
CA ARG A 4 -77.89 14.64 -19.29
C ARG A 4 -78.72 13.39 -19.14
N THR A 5 -79.13 12.94 -18.02
CA THR A 5 -79.86 13.44 -16.82
C THR A 5 -80.00 12.24 -15.93
N GLY A 6 -80.09 12.19 -14.63
CA GLY A 6 -80.73 13.02 -13.64
C GLY A 6 -81.41 12.14 -12.64
N THR A 7 -81.36 12.57 -11.38
CA THR A 7 -82.42 12.46 -10.32
C THR A 7 -82.61 11.08 -9.70
N THR A 8 -82.65 10.87 -8.42
CA THR A 8 -83.15 11.41 -7.14
C THR A 8 -83.06 10.28 -6.04
N ALA A 9 -82.58 10.70 -4.90
CA ALA A 9 -83.05 10.56 -3.57
C ALA A 9 -83.48 9.17 -3.00
N GLN A 10 -82.84 8.71 -1.93
CA GLN A 10 -83.40 8.59 -0.58
C GLN A 10 -82.40 7.95 0.38
N GLU A 11 -82.10 8.68 1.41
CA GLU A 11 -81.62 8.12 2.74
C GLU A 11 -82.75 7.34 3.38
N PRO A 12 -82.53 6.50 4.43
CA PRO A 12 -81.60 6.70 5.54
C PRO A 12 -81.03 5.43 6.22
N SER A 13 -80.26 5.67 7.17
CA SER A 13 -80.07 5.02 8.48
C SER A 13 -78.64 4.55 8.82
N GLU A 14 -78.18 5.20 9.83
CA GLU A 14 -77.06 4.99 10.72
C GLU A 14 -76.69 3.50 10.99
N THR A 15 -75.38 3.22 10.86
CA THR A 15 -74.69 2.43 11.85
C THR A 15 -73.24 2.93 11.99
N ARG A 16 -72.98 3.65 13.12
CA ARG A 16 -71.68 4.06 13.60
C ARG A 16 -70.76 2.84 13.80
N SER A 17 -69.83 2.61 12.90
CA SER A 17 -68.66 1.79 13.16
C SER A 17 -67.52 2.69 13.68
N THR A 18 -67.30 2.68 14.98
CA THR A 18 -66.21 3.34 15.67
C THR A 18 -64.83 2.74 15.18
N ARG A 19 -64.22 3.45 14.25
CA ARG A 19 -62.86 3.18 13.82
C ARG A 19 -61.87 3.59 14.89
N ASN A 20 -61.51 2.65 15.74
CA ASN A 20 -60.58 2.77 16.85
C ASN A 20 -59.19 3.23 16.31
N ARG A 21 -58.90 4.48 16.26
CA ARG A 21 -57.60 5.07 16.10
C ARG A 21 -56.75 4.67 17.31
N ARG A 22 -55.97 3.57 17.17
CA ARG A 22 -54.86 3.31 18.09
C ARG A 22 -53.79 4.37 17.87
N THR A 23 -53.92 5.52 18.49
CA THR A 23 -52.83 6.41 18.81
C THR A 23 -51.87 5.63 19.70
N GLY A 24 -50.71 5.26 19.14
CA GLY A 24 -49.60 4.70 19.88
C GLY A 24 -49.03 5.73 20.86
N ALA A 25 -49.70 5.90 22.01
CA ALA A 25 -49.09 6.58 23.15
C ALA A 25 -47.91 5.75 23.62
N ALA A 26 -46.71 6.19 23.27
CA ALA A 26 -45.46 5.72 23.86
C ALA A 26 -45.55 6.03 25.37
N THR A 27 -45.99 5.04 26.17
CA THR A 27 -45.95 5.08 27.62
C THR A 27 -44.52 5.36 28.06
N ARG A 28 -44.25 6.60 28.44
CA ARG A 28 -43.01 6.99 29.10
C ARG A 28 -42.94 6.24 30.42
N GLU A 29 -42.08 5.21 30.54
CA GLU A 29 -41.80 4.55 31.81
C GLU A 29 -41.39 5.59 32.88
N PRO A 30 -41.91 5.48 34.10
CA PRO A 30 -41.58 6.39 35.21
C PRO A 30 -40.06 6.33 35.48
N LEU A 31 -39.46 7.47 35.78
CA LEU A 31 -38.01 7.65 36.01
C LEU A 31 -37.41 6.63 37.01
N GLY A 32 -38.17 6.25 38.06
CA GLY A 32 -37.78 5.27 39.06
C GLY A 32 -37.62 3.85 38.52
N MET A 33 -38.47 3.39 37.56
CA MET A 33 -38.35 2.09 36.92
C MET A 33 -37.17 2.06 35.97
N ARG A 34 -36.79 3.17 35.35
CA ARG A 34 -35.59 3.26 34.49
C ARG A 34 -34.29 3.14 35.30
N GLN A 35 -34.25 3.69 36.53
CA GLN A 35 -33.10 3.56 37.42
C GLN A 35 -32.92 2.15 37.98
N GLY A 36 -34.03 1.49 38.40
CA GLY A 36 -34.03 0.10 38.85
C GLY A 36 -33.56 -0.86 37.75
N SER A 37 -34.06 -0.69 36.51
CA SER A 37 -33.65 -1.47 35.36
C SER A 37 -32.15 -1.30 34.99
N ARG A 38 -31.62 -0.07 35.16
CA ARG A 38 -30.19 0.22 34.94
C ARG A 38 -29.29 -0.43 36.00
N ARG A 39 -29.69 -0.43 37.29
CA ARG A 39 -28.96 -1.09 38.36
C ARG A 39 -28.95 -2.62 38.23
N ALA A 40 -30.09 -3.22 37.94
CA ALA A 40 -30.25 -4.67 37.71
C ALA A 40 -29.40 -5.15 36.53
N SER A 41 -29.41 -4.44 35.39
CA SER A 41 -28.61 -4.80 34.23
C SER A 41 -27.10 -4.57 34.45
N ALA A 42 -26.71 -3.62 35.31
CA ALA A 42 -25.30 -3.41 35.68
C ALA A 42 -24.79 -4.50 36.62
N PHE A 43 -25.63 -4.99 37.54
CA PHE A 43 -25.35 -6.10 38.44
C PHE A 43 -25.20 -7.41 37.67
N LEU A 44 -26.16 -7.72 36.78
CA LEU A 44 -26.09 -8.90 35.91
C LEU A 44 -24.82 -8.91 35.08
N ALA A 45 -24.44 -7.77 34.50
CA ALA A 45 -23.23 -7.65 33.69
C ALA A 45 -21.93 -7.87 34.51
N ARG A 46 -21.87 -7.43 35.78
CA ARG A 46 -20.68 -7.69 36.62
C ARG A 46 -20.56 -9.17 37.01
N ARG A 47 -21.66 -9.80 37.41
CA ARG A 47 -21.69 -11.20 37.83
C ARG A 47 -21.38 -12.14 36.65
N SER A 48 -21.92 -11.84 35.50
CA SER A 48 -21.65 -12.54 34.25
C SER A 48 -20.19 -12.51 33.81
N LEU A 49 -19.53 -11.33 33.91
CA LEU A 49 -18.09 -11.23 33.64
C LEU A 49 -17.26 -12.10 34.58
N ALA A 50 -17.67 -12.22 35.85
CA ALA A 50 -16.97 -13.03 36.84
C ALA A 50 -17.10 -14.53 36.58
N THR A 51 -18.28 -14.99 36.09
CA THR A 51 -18.54 -16.43 35.83
C THR A 51 -17.95 -16.91 34.51
N HIS A 52 -17.85 -16.03 33.48
CA HIS A 52 -17.41 -16.39 32.13
C HIS A 52 -16.04 -15.78 31.77
N ARG A 53 -15.14 -15.63 32.74
CA ARG A 53 -13.81 -14.98 32.58
C ARG A 53 -13.01 -15.50 31.37
N ARG A 54 -13.06 -16.80 31.07
CA ARG A 54 -12.30 -17.40 29.96
C ARG A 54 -12.83 -17.06 28.58
N ALA A 55 -14.16 -17.04 28.42
CA ALA A 55 -14.78 -16.65 27.14
C ALA A 55 -14.53 -15.15 26.86
N TRP A 56 -14.68 -14.33 27.91
CA TRP A 56 -14.42 -12.89 27.77
C TRP A 56 -12.92 -12.56 27.62
N ALA A 57 -12.01 -13.34 28.20
CA ALA A 57 -10.57 -13.17 27.97
C ALA A 57 -10.21 -13.36 26.50
N ALA A 58 -10.76 -14.38 25.83
CA ALA A 58 -10.52 -14.56 24.39
C ALA A 58 -11.07 -13.39 23.55
N VAL A 59 -12.25 -12.85 23.92
CA VAL A 59 -12.79 -11.65 23.27
C VAL A 59 -11.90 -10.44 23.54
N ILE A 60 -11.40 -10.24 24.78
CA ILE A 60 -10.49 -9.13 25.11
C ILE A 60 -9.19 -9.23 24.30
N VAL A 61 -8.62 -10.42 24.18
CA VAL A 61 -7.38 -10.63 23.37
C VAL A 61 -7.64 -10.29 21.90
N ALA A 62 -8.69 -10.83 21.29
CA ALA A 62 -8.99 -10.59 19.88
C ALA A 62 -9.33 -9.11 19.60
N THR A 63 -10.18 -8.50 20.44
CA THR A 63 -10.55 -7.08 20.26
C THR A 63 -9.42 -6.12 20.68
N GLY A 64 -8.59 -6.50 21.64
CA GLY A 64 -7.40 -5.75 22.05
C GLY A 64 -6.31 -5.79 20.96
N ALA A 65 -6.10 -6.95 20.34
CA ALA A 65 -5.21 -7.06 19.19
C ALA A 65 -5.70 -6.21 17.99
N ALA A 66 -7.03 -6.17 17.76
CA ALA A 66 -7.60 -5.27 16.75
C ALA A 66 -7.35 -3.79 17.08
N ALA A 67 -7.49 -3.38 18.35
CA ALA A 67 -7.22 -2.01 18.77
C ALA A 67 -5.73 -1.66 18.66
N ALA A 68 -4.84 -2.58 19.05
CA ALA A 68 -3.40 -2.41 18.90
C ALA A 68 -3.00 -2.22 17.44
N LEU A 69 -3.58 -3.02 16.56
CA LEU A 69 -3.30 -2.99 15.14
C LEU A 69 -3.78 -1.70 14.47
N ILE A 70 -5.04 -1.32 14.68
CA ILE A 70 -5.61 -0.07 14.15
C ILE A 70 -4.83 1.14 14.68
N GLY A 71 -4.46 1.12 15.97
CA GLY A 71 -3.63 2.16 16.57
C GLY A 71 -2.22 2.21 15.98
N ALA A 72 -1.58 1.07 15.72
CA ALA A 72 -0.27 1.02 15.09
C ALA A 72 -0.27 1.57 13.66
N PHE A 73 -1.29 1.25 12.87
CA PHE A 73 -1.46 1.89 11.55
C PHE A 73 -1.70 3.39 11.66
N ALA A 74 -2.55 3.83 12.60
CA ALA A 74 -2.76 5.25 12.86
C ALA A 74 -1.46 5.95 13.29
N PHE A 75 -0.58 5.28 14.04
CA PHE A 75 0.73 5.77 14.43
C PHE A 75 1.63 5.98 13.21
N VAL A 76 1.76 4.98 12.33
CA VAL A 76 2.61 5.06 11.14
C VAL A 76 2.09 6.11 10.16
N ILE A 77 0.79 6.10 9.88
CA ILE A 77 0.15 7.12 9.02
C ILE A 77 0.33 8.52 9.61
N GLY A 78 0.13 8.69 10.92
CA GLY A 78 0.33 9.96 11.60
C GLY A 78 1.78 10.43 11.56
N SER A 79 2.76 9.53 11.74
CA SER A 79 4.19 9.83 11.59
C SER A 79 4.53 10.28 10.16
N LEU A 80 3.98 9.58 9.16
CA LEU A 80 4.19 9.91 7.75
C LEU A 80 3.52 11.23 7.35
N LEU A 81 2.35 11.56 7.91
CA LEU A 81 1.68 12.85 7.68
C LEU A 81 2.47 14.06 8.18
N VAL A 82 3.23 13.88 9.26
CA VAL A 82 4.07 14.93 9.86
C VAL A 82 5.52 14.87 9.35
N ALA A 83 5.88 13.81 8.63
CA ALA A 83 7.22 13.67 8.06
C ALA A 83 7.53 14.83 7.11
N ALA A 84 8.68 15.44 7.30
CA ALA A 84 9.24 16.45 6.42
C ALA A 84 10.66 16.04 6.05
N PRO A 85 11.11 16.30 4.82
CA PRO A 85 12.49 16.06 4.44
C PRO A 85 13.45 16.87 5.34
N PRO A 86 14.57 16.29 5.79
CA PRO A 86 15.53 17.00 6.62
C PRO A 86 16.18 18.12 5.81
N VAL A 87 16.44 19.24 6.47
CA VAL A 87 17.18 20.36 5.88
C VAL A 87 18.67 20.15 6.13
N GLN A 88 19.38 19.67 5.14
CA GLN A 88 20.84 19.46 5.20
C GLN A 88 21.57 20.43 4.27
N ARG A 89 21.22 20.43 2.99
CA ARG A 89 21.81 21.26 1.95
C ARG A 89 21.60 22.76 2.18
N TYR A 90 20.43 23.13 2.68
CA TYR A 90 20.04 24.52 2.95
C TYR A 90 20.08 24.89 4.44
N ALA A 91 20.90 24.20 5.23
CA ALA A 91 21.02 24.46 6.66
C ALA A 91 21.54 25.89 6.96
N GLY A 92 22.32 26.50 6.05
CA GLY A 92 22.83 27.85 6.11
C GLY A 92 21.97 28.90 5.41
N ALA A 93 20.90 28.55 4.76
CA ALA A 93 19.97 29.47 4.13
C ALA A 93 18.81 29.79 5.06
N ASP A 94 18.29 30.99 5.06
CA ASP A 94 17.11 31.41 5.85
C ASP A 94 15.83 31.14 5.05
N ALA A 95 15.89 31.27 3.71
CA ALA A 95 14.81 30.88 2.78
C ALA A 95 15.37 30.20 1.53
N VAL A 96 14.53 29.44 0.85
CA VAL A 96 14.80 28.84 -0.45
C VAL A 96 13.68 29.19 -1.40
N VAL A 97 14.02 29.73 -2.57
CA VAL A 97 13.05 29.97 -3.65
C VAL A 97 13.18 28.84 -4.66
N ALA A 98 12.07 28.17 -4.93
CA ALA A 98 12.02 27.02 -5.84
C ALA A 98 10.72 27.02 -6.65
N ALA A 99 10.70 26.34 -7.80
CA ALA A 99 9.47 26.09 -8.52
C ALA A 99 8.61 25.07 -7.76
N ASP A 100 7.28 25.23 -7.80
CA ASP A 100 6.36 24.30 -7.14
C ASP A 100 6.46 22.90 -7.75
N GLN A 101 6.79 21.93 -6.93
CA GLN A 101 6.94 20.53 -7.30
C GLN A 101 5.59 19.80 -7.39
N LYS A 102 4.44 20.51 -7.21
CA LYS A 102 3.11 19.92 -7.29
C LYS A 102 2.44 20.28 -8.59
N VAL A 103 1.80 19.30 -9.20
CA VAL A 103 0.87 19.49 -10.31
C VAL A 103 -0.54 19.29 -9.80
N SER A 104 -1.46 20.14 -10.26
CA SER A 104 -2.88 20.04 -9.93
C SER A 104 -3.70 19.76 -11.19
N TYR A 105 -4.76 18.99 -11.01
CA TYR A 105 -5.78 18.76 -12.03
C TYR A 105 -7.16 18.89 -11.40
N THR A 106 -7.98 19.75 -12.00
CA THR A 106 -9.36 20.01 -11.56
C THR A 106 -10.32 19.46 -12.59
N ALA A 107 -11.24 18.61 -12.15
CA ALA A 107 -12.34 18.14 -12.97
C ALA A 107 -13.65 18.18 -12.17
N LYS A 108 -14.77 18.24 -12.87
CA LYS A 108 -16.10 18.21 -12.28
C LYS A 108 -16.66 16.79 -12.41
N PRO A 109 -16.77 16.02 -11.31
CA PRO A 109 -17.45 14.73 -11.30
C PRO A 109 -18.94 14.91 -11.60
N TRP A 110 -19.61 13.87 -12.09
CA TRP A 110 -21.04 13.95 -12.44
C TRP A 110 -21.88 14.42 -11.23
N GLY A 111 -22.56 15.57 -11.42
CA GLY A 111 -23.51 16.12 -10.45
C GLY A 111 -22.91 16.67 -9.16
N SER A 112 -21.59 16.86 -9.06
CA SER A 112 -20.91 17.37 -7.87
C SER A 112 -20.11 18.65 -8.16
N GLU A 113 -19.60 19.27 -7.09
CA GLU A 113 -18.67 20.40 -7.16
C GLU A 113 -17.34 19.99 -7.82
N PRO A 114 -16.62 20.94 -8.46
CA PRO A 114 -15.29 20.68 -9.01
C PRO A 114 -14.35 20.18 -7.92
N ARG A 115 -13.61 19.10 -8.21
CA ARG A 115 -12.59 18.55 -7.34
C ARG A 115 -11.22 18.74 -7.94
N THR A 116 -10.26 19.08 -7.10
CA THR A 116 -8.85 19.23 -7.49
C THR A 116 -8.05 18.12 -6.83
N THR A 117 -7.32 17.36 -7.64
CA THR A 117 -6.30 16.43 -7.19
C THR A 117 -4.92 17.01 -7.42
N THR A 118 -3.95 16.66 -6.59
CA THR A 118 -2.57 17.10 -6.69
C THR A 118 -1.63 15.90 -6.64
N ALA A 119 -0.53 15.97 -7.42
CA ALA A 119 0.55 15.00 -7.38
C ALA A 119 1.89 15.71 -7.38
N TYR A 120 2.92 15.09 -6.79
CA TYR A 120 4.29 15.61 -6.91
C TYR A 120 4.90 15.19 -8.25
N LEU A 121 5.71 16.08 -8.82
CA LEU A 121 6.45 15.82 -10.04
C LEU A 121 7.55 14.79 -9.78
N PRO A 122 7.79 13.86 -10.72
CA PRO A 122 8.87 12.87 -10.61
C PRO A 122 10.26 13.46 -10.84
N GLU A 123 10.36 14.59 -11.56
CA GLU A 123 11.60 15.27 -11.84
C GLU A 123 11.57 16.69 -11.26
N ARG A 124 12.73 17.25 -11.05
CA ARG A 124 12.86 18.61 -10.51
C ARG A 124 12.34 19.66 -11.48
N ALA A 125 11.33 20.43 -11.07
CA ALA A 125 10.95 21.65 -11.75
C ALA A 125 11.97 22.76 -11.44
N ARG A 126 12.42 23.46 -12.47
CA ARG A 126 13.46 24.47 -12.39
C ARG A 126 12.89 25.89 -12.51
N LEU A 127 13.68 26.86 -12.06
CA LEU A 127 13.42 28.28 -12.23
C LEU A 127 14.20 28.81 -13.42
N ASP A 128 13.68 29.87 -14.06
CA ASP A 128 14.50 30.67 -14.96
C ASP A 128 15.55 31.46 -14.16
N ARG A 129 16.77 31.53 -14.68
CA ARG A 129 17.88 32.18 -13.97
C ARG A 129 17.64 33.68 -13.74
N SER A 130 16.82 34.34 -14.55
CA SER A 130 16.48 35.77 -14.37
C SER A 130 15.80 36.05 -13.02
N VAL A 131 15.11 35.05 -12.41
CA VAL A 131 14.49 35.19 -11.10
C VAL A 131 15.52 35.50 -9.99
N LEU A 132 16.78 35.09 -10.17
CA LEU A 132 17.84 35.35 -9.20
C LEU A 132 18.04 36.85 -8.95
N ALA A 133 18.03 37.69 -10.00
CA ALA A 133 18.20 39.12 -9.86
C ALA A 133 17.07 39.80 -9.09
N SER A 134 15.81 39.34 -9.31
CA SER A 134 14.64 39.84 -8.59
C SER A 134 14.72 39.48 -7.09
N VAL A 135 15.11 38.23 -6.77
CA VAL A 135 15.27 37.77 -5.38
C VAL A 135 16.42 38.52 -4.68
N ALA A 136 17.53 38.76 -5.39
CA ALA A 136 18.70 39.48 -4.82
C ALA A 136 18.38 40.96 -4.52
N GLY A 137 17.41 41.56 -5.18
CA GLY A 137 16.96 42.91 -4.94
C GLY A 137 15.82 43.07 -3.94
N ALA A 138 15.34 41.98 -3.31
CA ALA A 138 14.27 42.04 -2.33
C ALA A 138 14.75 42.55 -0.98
N ASP A 139 13.91 43.31 -0.27
CA ASP A 139 14.20 43.87 1.03
C ASP A 139 14.52 42.75 2.05
N GLY A 140 15.57 42.96 2.84
CA GLY A 140 16.03 42.02 3.88
C GLY A 140 16.83 40.85 3.37
N VAL A 141 17.22 40.82 2.09
CA VAL A 141 18.08 39.80 1.48
C VAL A 141 19.55 40.29 1.51
N ALA A 142 20.37 39.66 2.34
CA ALA A 142 21.81 39.91 2.37
C ALA A 142 22.53 39.25 1.18
N LYS A 143 22.09 38.03 0.81
CA LYS A 143 22.69 37.27 -0.30
C LYS A 143 21.70 36.32 -0.90
N ALA A 144 21.60 36.34 -2.23
CA ALA A 144 20.87 35.32 -3.01
C ALA A 144 21.88 34.52 -3.87
N VAL A 145 21.80 33.20 -3.82
CA VAL A 145 22.75 32.30 -4.50
C VAL A 145 22.00 31.28 -5.32
N ALA A 146 22.33 31.22 -6.62
CA ALA A 146 21.83 30.14 -7.48
C ALA A 146 22.43 28.79 -7.03
N ASP A 147 21.60 27.80 -6.91
CA ASP A 147 22.00 26.48 -6.49
C ASP A 147 21.60 25.44 -7.53
N ASP A 148 22.61 24.78 -8.07
CA ASP A 148 22.49 23.63 -8.97
C ASP A 148 23.28 22.47 -8.37
N SER A 149 22.92 21.25 -8.74
CA SER A 149 23.67 20.06 -8.35
C SER A 149 23.87 19.10 -9.50
N VAL A 150 25.05 18.50 -9.57
CA VAL A 150 25.38 17.46 -10.54
C VAL A 150 25.96 16.24 -9.82
N PRO A 151 25.59 15.01 -10.22
CA PRO A 151 26.24 13.83 -9.67
C PRO A 151 27.70 13.77 -10.14
N VAL A 152 28.61 13.55 -9.19
CA VAL A 152 30.05 13.42 -9.41
C VAL A 152 30.53 12.11 -8.79
N SER A 153 31.52 11.47 -9.38
CA SER A 153 32.27 10.41 -8.71
C SER A 153 33.76 10.65 -8.81
N THR A 154 34.46 10.26 -7.78
CA THR A 154 35.93 10.31 -7.73
C THR A 154 36.53 9.22 -8.63
N GLY A 155 37.83 9.28 -8.91
CA GLY A 155 38.55 8.31 -9.71
C GLY A 155 38.44 6.87 -9.22
N ASP A 156 38.35 6.69 -7.90
CA ASP A 156 38.14 5.43 -7.19
C ASP A 156 36.65 5.00 -7.09
N GLY A 157 35.72 5.81 -7.66
CA GLY A 157 34.30 5.48 -7.73
C GLY A 157 33.46 5.94 -6.54
N ARG A 158 34.01 6.67 -5.56
CA ARG A 158 33.21 7.21 -4.45
C ARG A 158 32.20 8.25 -4.97
N PRO A 159 30.90 8.16 -4.62
CA PRO A 159 29.90 9.12 -5.04
C PRO A 159 30.08 10.45 -4.31
N ALA A 160 29.84 11.55 -5.01
CA ALA A 160 29.88 12.92 -4.50
C ALA A 160 28.87 13.81 -5.25
N VAL A 161 28.56 14.98 -4.72
CA VAL A 161 27.71 15.98 -5.38
C VAL A 161 28.54 17.21 -5.77
N GLY A 162 28.55 17.50 -7.07
CA GLY A 162 29.15 18.72 -7.61
C GLY A 162 28.23 19.91 -7.38
N ARG A 163 28.80 21.03 -6.85
CA ARG A 163 28.11 22.30 -6.57
C ARG A 163 28.95 23.47 -7.00
N SER A 164 28.38 24.69 -7.04
CA SER A 164 29.13 25.90 -7.23
C SER A 164 29.75 26.34 -5.90
N TRP A 165 30.98 26.91 -5.93
CA TRP A 165 31.60 27.43 -4.71
C TRP A 165 30.76 28.53 -4.03
N PRO A 166 30.09 29.49 -4.75
CA PRO A 166 29.17 30.41 -4.11
C PRO A 166 28.06 29.77 -3.28
N SER A 167 27.63 28.53 -3.62
CA SER A 167 26.58 27.82 -2.87
C SER A 167 27.09 27.13 -1.58
N ALA A 168 28.40 27.15 -1.32
CA ALA A 168 28.99 26.58 -0.11
C ALA A 168 28.38 27.20 1.18
N VAL A 169 28.03 28.49 1.15
CA VAL A 169 27.38 29.21 2.25
C VAL A 169 26.04 28.61 2.64
N LEU A 170 25.29 28.01 1.69
CA LEU A 170 23.95 27.43 1.90
C LEU A 170 24.01 26.20 2.80
N THR A 171 25.15 25.49 2.81
CA THR A 171 25.38 24.30 3.65
C THR A 171 26.36 24.60 4.80
N ARG A 172 26.82 25.89 4.93
CA ARG A 172 27.83 26.35 5.93
C ARG A 172 29.16 25.59 5.79
N TYR A 173 29.62 25.40 4.53
CA TYR A 173 30.99 24.97 4.29
C TYR A 173 31.93 26.14 4.51
N GLU A 174 33.01 25.89 5.25
CA GLU A 174 34.10 26.83 5.49
C GLU A 174 35.39 26.27 4.88
N LEU A 175 36.16 27.12 4.24
CA LEU A 175 37.44 26.75 3.67
C LEU A 175 38.43 26.51 4.80
N ALA A 176 38.91 25.29 4.95
CA ALA A 176 39.89 24.92 5.98
C ALA A 176 41.34 25.15 5.48
N GLU A 177 41.61 24.79 4.22
CA GLU A 177 42.93 24.85 3.61
C GLU A 177 42.85 25.35 2.17
N GLY A 178 43.86 26.03 1.71
CA GLY A 178 43.96 26.47 0.32
C GLY A 178 43.09 27.70 0.01
N ARG A 179 42.47 27.72 -1.15
CA ARG A 179 41.67 28.87 -1.65
C ARG A 179 40.47 28.39 -2.49
N ALA A 180 39.53 29.30 -2.73
CA ALA A 180 38.43 29.10 -3.66
C ALA A 180 38.91 28.81 -5.10
N PRO A 181 38.12 28.02 -5.89
CA PRO A 181 38.47 27.72 -7.28
C PRO A 181 38.31 28.99 -8.14
N ARG A 182 39.26 29.25 -9.03
CA ARG A 182 39.31 30.43 -9.90
C ARG A 182 39.01 30.13 -11.36
N ASP A 183 39.31 28.93 -11.79
CA ASP A 183 39.07 28.53 -13.17
C ASP A 183 38.36 27.18 -13.29
N ALA A 184 38.02 26.76 -14.52
CA ALA A 184 37.26 25.57 -14.81
C ALA A 184 37.99 24.25 -14.50
N THR A 185 39.29 24.30 -14.22
CA THR A 185 40.14 23.15 -13.94
C THR A 185 40.43 22.98 -12.44
N GLU A 186 39.97 23.90 -11.62
CA GLU A 186 40.15 23.91 -10.16
C GLU A 186 38.88 23.46 -9.43
N VAL A 187 39.09 22.77 -8.30
CA VAL A 187 37.98 22.31 -7.43
C VAL A 187 38.38 22.48 -5.95
N VAL A 188 37.38 22.69 -5.10
CA VAL A 188 37.48 22.51 -3.65
C VAL A 188 36.81 21.22 -3.26
N LEU A 189 37.45 20.38 -2.47
CA LEU A 189 36.95 19.08 -2.02
C LEU A 189 36.36 19.18 -0.60
N ASP A 190 35.32 18.43 -0.34
CA ASP A 190 34.88 18.10 1.01
C ASP A 190 36.00 17.35 1.75
N GLY A 191 36.20 17.69 3.05
CA GLY A 191 37.23 17.08 3.87
C GLY A 191 37.15 15.57 3.97
N SER A 192 35.97 15.00 3.84
CA SER A 192 35.80 13.56 3.81
C SER A 192 36.33 12.89 2.52
N LEU A 193 36.33 13.61 1.40
CA LEU A 193 36.94 13.16 0.14
C LEU A 193 38.46 13.37 0.16
N ALA A 194 38.94 14.40 0.86
CA ALA A 194 40.35 14.70 1.02
C ALA A 194 41.04 13.82 2.07
N ALA A 195 40.29 13.20 2.98
CA ALA A 195 40.85 12.34 4.02
C ALA A 195 41.58 11.12 3.44
N GLY A 196 42.90 11.11 3.53
CA GLY A 196 43.79 10.13 2.89
C GLY A 196 43.90 10.25 1.36
N GLY A 197 43.50 11.39 0.80
CA GLY A 197 43.48 11.74 -0.62
C GLY A 197 44.32 12.96 -0.98
N PRO A 198 44.03 13.67 -2.08
CA PRO A 198 44.85 14.73 -2.62
C PRO A 198 44.81 16.00 -1.74
N ALA A 199 45.98 16.60 -1.49
CA ALA A 199 46.18 17.90 -0.81
C ALA A 199 45.96 19.08 -1.78
N PRO A 200 45.80 20.31 -1.25
CA PRO A 200 45.76 21.49 -2.07
C PRO A 200 47.02 21.60 -2.97
N GLY A 201 46.82 21.84 -4.26
CA GLY A 201 47.85 21.83 -5.30
C GLY A 201 47.99 20.49 -6.06
N GLU A 202 47.49 19.41 -5.51
CA GLU A 202 47.54 18.10 -6.16
C GLU A 202 46.38 17.89 -7.14
N ARG A 203 46.49 16.83 -7.95
CA ARG A 203 45.51 16.49 -8.99
C ARG A 203 44.55 15.42 -8.53
N VAL A 204 43.27 15.61 -8.83
CA VAL A 204 42.21 14.63 -8.59
C VAL A 204 41.47 14.31 -9.89
N VAL A 205 41.16 13.03 -10.09
CA VAL A 205 40.34 12.62 -11.23
C VAL A 205 38.88 12.59 -10.77
N LEU A 206 38.03 13.36 -11.43
CA LEU A 206 36.60 13.43 -11.17
C LEU A 206 35.80 13.09 -12.44
N ARG A 207 34.65 12.48 -12.27
CA ARG A 207 33.69 12.19 -13.32
C ARG A 207 32.39 12.95 -13.01
N ALA A 208 32.24 14.09 -13.64
CA ALA A 208 31.05 14.93 -13.44
C ALA A 208 30.06 14.85 -14.62
N ASP A 209 30.56 14.65 -15.84
CA ASP A 209 29.77 14.48 -17.07
C ASP A 209 29.84 13.05 -17.63
N GLY A 210 30.27 12.08 -16.81
CA GLY A 210 30.52 10.69 -17.19
C GLY A 210 31.90 10.43 -17.77
N THR A 211 32.65 11.48 -18.18
CA THR A 211 34.03 11.35 -18.60
C THR A 211 34.99 11.66 -17.45
N ALA A 212 36.08 10.94 -17.36
CA ALA A 212 37.12 11.20 -16.39
C ALA A 212 37.91 12.45 -16.79
N ARG A 213 37.95 13.44 -15.92
CA ARG A 213 38.75 14.67 -16.11
C ARG A 213 39.61 14.92 -14.89
N THR A 214 40.80 15.39 -15.13
CA THR A 214 41.75 15.77 -14.08
C THR A 214 41.52 17.23 -13.69
N TYR A 215 41.34 17.46 -12.38
CA TYR A 215 41.19 18.77 -11.77
C TYR A 215 42.32 18.97 -10.79
N THR A 216 42.68 20.24 -10.51
CA THR A 216 43.61 20.63 -9.46
C THR A 216 42.80 20.96 -8.20
N VAL A 217 43.17 20.40 -7.07
CA VAL A 217 42.55 20.72 -5.78
C VAL A 217 43.05 22.12 -5.35
N SER A 218 42.18 23.11 -5.35
CA SER A 218 42.52 24.48 -4.92
C SER A 218 42.38 24.68 -3.42
N GLY A 219 41.58 23.85 -2.76
CA GLY A 219 41.34 23.91 -1.33
C GLY A 219 40.51 22.74 -0.80
N ILE A 220 40.45 22.66 0.51
CA ILE A 220 39.64 21.67 1.25
C ILE A 220 38.66 22.44 2.14
N ALA A 221 37.39 22.05 2.12
CA ALA A 221 36.36 22.69 2.93
C ALA A 221 35.67 21.66 3.84
N HIS A 222 35.31 22.12 5.03
CA HIS A 222 34.59 21.32 6.01
C HIS A 222 33.22 21.93 6.31
N THR A 223 32.23 21.07 6.56
CA THR A 223 30.95 21.51 7.13
C THR A 223 30.94 21.28 8.64
N GLY A 224 30.50 22.28 9.41
CA GLY A 224 30.33 22.16 10.86
C GLY A 224 29.15 21.23 11.27
N HIS A 225 28.37 20.72 10.33
CA HIS A 225 27.24 19.85 10.55
C HIS A 225 27.59 18.45 10.04
N GLY A 226 27.94 17.53 10.93
CA GLY A 226 28.06 16.11 10.62
C GLY A 226 26.67 15.55 10.31
N GLY A 227 26.42 15.17 9.04
CA GLY A 227 25.21 14.52 8.59
C GLY A 227 25.54 13.46 7.55
N ASP A 228 24.59 12.56 7.26
CA ASP A 228 24.68 11.52 6.20
C ASP A 228 24.60 12.09 4.77
N ALA A 229 24.80 13.41 4.58
CA ALA A 229 24.78 14.03 3.26
C ALA A 229 25.98 13.56 2.41
N PRO A 230 25.78 13.28 1.12
CA PRO A 230 26.89 12.92 0.23
C PRO A 230 27.93 14.04 0.19
N PRO A 231 29.23 13.68 0.19
CA PRO A 231 30.29 14.66 0.17
C PRO A 231 30.21 15.58 -1.04
N ALA A 232 30.63 16.84 -0.87
CA ALA A 232 30.54 17.84 -1.93
C ALA A 232 31.88 18.06 -2.66
N VAL A 233 31.79 18.36 -3.95
CA VAL A 233 32.90 18.90 -4.77
C VAL A 233 32.46 20.23 -5.33
N PHE A 234 33.20 21.27 -5.03
CA PHE A 234 32.84 22.63 -5.45
C PHE A 234 33.64 23.05 -6.68
N PHE A 235 32.91 23.45 -7.72
CA PHE A 235 33.42 23.99 -8.98
C PHE A 235 33.21 25.50 -9.03
N THR A 236 33.84 26.16 -10.00
CA THR A 236 33.41 27.51 -10.37
C THR A 236 31.98 27.48 -10.93
N GLU A 237 31.23 28.57 -10.76
CA GLU A 237 29.85 28.67 -11.21
C GLU A 237 29.69 28.41 -12.74
N PRO A 238 30.51 28.99 -13.63
CA PRO A 238 30.44 28.72 -15.06
C PRO A 238 30.67 27.23 -15.41
N ARG A 239 31.61 26.60 -14.67
CA ARG A 239 31.89 25.16 -14.89
C ARG A 239 30.76 24.31 -14.46
N LEU A 240 30.15 24.55 -13.31
CA LEU A 240 29.00 23.82 -12.83
C LEU A 240 27.78 23.95 -13.77
N THR A 241 27.49 25.19 -14.22
CA THR A 241 26.39 25.45 -15.18
C THR A 241 26.58 24.66 -16.49
N ALA A 242 27.81 24.56 -16.98
CA ALA A 242 28.11 23.73 -18.14
C ALA A 242 27.92 22.23 -17.89
N LEU A 243 28.27 21.77 -16.67
CA LEU A 243 28.08 20.35 -16.27
C LEU A 243 26.61 20.00 -16.03
N ALA A 244 25.79 20.93 -15.54
CA ALA A 244 24.39 20.74 -15.26
C ALA A 244 23.52 20.50 -16.50
N GLY A 245 23.97 20.99 -17.68
CA GLY A 245 23.33 20.69 -18.95
C GLY A 245 21.98 21.39 -19.20
N HIS A 246 21.60 22.37 -18.39
CA HIS A 246 20.36 23.16 -18.51
C HIS A 246 20.66 24.68 -18.50
N PRO A 247 21.26 25.23 -19.55
CA PRO A 247 21.64 26.63 -19.58
C PRO A 247 20.42 27.56 -19.40
N GLY A 248 20.59 28.62 -18.62
CA GLY A 248 19.52 29.57 -18.32
C GLY A 248 18.50 29.12 -17.27
N ARG A 249 18.62 27.92 -16.72
CA ARG A 249 17.74 27.40 -15.66
C ARG A 249 18.57 27.07 -14.42
N ILE A 250 17.92 27.15 -13.25
CA ILE A 250 18.53 26.82 -11.96
C ILE A 250 17.58 25.93 -11.14
N ASP A 251 18.14 25.05 -10.31
CA ASP A 251 17.37 24.14 -9.46
C ASP A 251 16.62 24.88 -8.36
N ALA A 252 17.28 25.84 -7.68
CA ALA A 252 16.71 26.68 -6.63
C ALA A 252 17.59 27.92 -6.39
N ILE A 253 17.08 28.84 -5.59
CA ILE A 253 17.83 30.02 -5.08
C ILE A 253 17.86 29.93 -3.56
N GLY A 254 19.04 29.76 -2.98
CA GLY A 254 19.24 29.88 -1.54
C GLY A 254 19.38 31.33 -1.14
N VAL A 255 18.71 31.75 -0.08
CA VAL A 255 18.70 33.13 0.41
C VAL A 255 19.24 33.19 1.84
N VAL A 256 20.16 34.07 2.08
CA VAL A 256 20.65 34.46 3.41
C VAL A 256 20.06 35.81 3.74
N ALA A 257 19.41 35.93 4.89
CA ALA A 257 18.74 37.14 5.34
C ALA A 257 19.74 38.16 5.94
N GLU A 258 19.35 39.42 5.96
CA GLU A 258 20.04 40.46 6.77
C GLU A 258 19.80 40.16 8.27
N PRO A 259 20.74 40.55 9.14
CA PRO A 259 20.59 40.38 10.57
C PRO A 259 19.30 41.01 11.12
N GLY A 260 18.50 40.24 11.84
CA GLY A 260 17.24 40.70 12.47
C GLY A 260 15.99 40.57 11.64
N VAL A 261 16.07 40.12 10.40
CA VAL A 261 14.87 39.84 9.55
C VAL A 261 14.24 38.50 9.95
N THR A 262 12.94 38.51 10.18
CA THR A 262 12.20 37.28 10.52
C THR A 262 11.92 36.46 9.26
N PRO A 263 11.78 35.12 9.37
CA PRO A 263 11.46 34.24 8.21
C PRO A 263 10.17 34.62 7.48
N ASP A 264 9.18 35.12 8.21
CA ASP A 264 7.90 35.53 7.61
C ASP A 264 8.03 36.85 6.84
N ALA A 265 8.72 37.84 7.42
CA ALA A 265 9.01 39.09 6.72
C ALA A 265 9.85 38.87 5.46
N LEU A 266 10.84 37.97 5.53
CA LEU A 266 11.65 37.59 4.37
C LEU A 266 10.81 36.90 3.29
N ARG A 267 9.89 36.01 3.70
CA ARG A 267 8.95 35.33 2.78
C ARG A 267 8.07 36.33 2.05
N ASP A 268 7.50 37.30 2.77
CA ASP A 268 6.61 38.33 2.22
C ASP A 268 7.35 39.27 1.27
N ALA A 269 8.54 39.76 1.67
CA ALA A 269 9.37 40.61 0.85
C ALA A 269 9.80 39.94 -0.46
N ILE A 270 10.28 38.70 -0.39
CA ILE A 270 10.63 37.94 -1.59
C ILE A 270 9.38 37.65 -2.44
N GLY A 271 8.28 37.27 -1.78
CA GLY A 271 7.00 36.99 -2.46
C GLY A 271 6.47 38.16 -3.28
N ALA A 272 6.72 39.42 -2.82
CA ALA A 272 6.27 40.64 -3.51
C ALA A 272 7.01 40.89 -4.84
N VAL A 273 8.23 40.38 -4.98
CA VAL A 273 9.08 40.62 -6.18
C VAL A 273 9.10 39.39 -7.12
N LEU A 274 8.55 38.25 -6.68
CA LEU A 274 8.56 37.05 -7.49
C LEU A 274 7.56 37.09 -8.64
N PRO A 275 7.92 36.54 -9.81
CA PRO A 275 6.93 36.27 -10.86
C PRO A 275 5.95 35.18 -10.40
N GLU A 276 4.70 35.28 -10.83
CA GLU A 276 3.71 34.23 -10.51
C GLU A 276 4.11 32.84 -11.00
N ARG A 277 4.95 32.76 -12.04
CA ARG A 277 5.38 31.51 -12.68
C ARG A 277 6.91 31.43 -12.79
N SER A 278 7.39 30.23 -12.89
CA SER A 278 8.83 29.89 -12.93
C SER A 278 9.64 30.52 -14.06
N GLY A 279 8.98 31.11 -15.07
CA GLY A 279 9.62 31.67 -16.25
C GLY A 279 10.14 30.67 -17.29
N VAL A 280 10.10 29.36 -16.97
CA VAL A 280 10.55 28.30 -17.89
C VAL A 280 9.52 28.07 -18.98
N PRO A 281 9.91 28.12 -20.28
CA PRO A 281 8.99 27.89 -21.40
C PRO A 281 8.24 26.55 -21.30
N GLY A 282 6.93 26.57 -21.48
CA GLY A 282 6.07 25.39 -21.36
C GLY A 282 5.72 24.95 -19.93
N SER A 283 6.31 25.59 -18.91
CA SER A 283 6.01 25.37 -17.50
C SER A 283 5.03 26.41 -16.97
N ASP A 284 3.96 25.94 -16.32
CA ASP A 284 2.97 26.78 -15.62
C ASP A 284 3.19 26.77 -14.09
N ARG A 285 4.40 26.43 -13.65
CA ARG A 285 4.74 26.27 -12.24
C ARG A 285 4.80 27.61 -11.51
N ALA A 286 4.11 27.65 -10.36
CA ALA A 286 4.25 28.76 -9.43
C ALA A 286 5.65 28.75 -8.81
N VAL A 287 6.12 29.94 -8.38
CA VAL A 287 7.33 30.06 -7.59
C VAL A 287 6.95 30.09 -6.11
N ARG A 288 7.66 29.36 -5.29
CA ARG A 288 7.41 29.25 -3.85
C ARG A 288 8.62 29.74 -3.06
N VAL A 289 8.35 30.40 -1.95
CA VAL A 289 9.34 30.74 -0.95
C VAL A 289 9.19 29.79 0.23
N LEU A 290 10.21 28.99 0.49
CA LEU A 290 10.24 27.94 1.51
C LEU A 290 11.12 28.42 2.68
N THR A 291 10.58 28.41 3.89
CA THR A 291 11.28 28.83 5.11
C THR A 291 11.22 27.74 6.17
N GLY A 292 12.07 27.80 7.20
CA GLY A 292 12.08 26.83 8.27
C GLY A 292 12.28 25.39 7.78
N ALA A 293 11.44 24.45 8.21
CA ALA A 293 11.52 23.04 7.80
C ALA A 293 11.11 22.81 6.34
N GLU A 294 10.31 23.71 5.74
CA GLU A 294 9.86 23.57 4.34
C GLU A 294 11.02 23.61 3.35
N ARG A 295 12.18 24.17 3.71
CA ARG A 295 13.39 24.19 2.86
C ARG A 295 13.84 22.80 2.42
N GLY A 296 13.57 21.77 3.23
CA GLY A 296 13.83 20.37 2.89
C GLY A 296 13.03 19.89 1.68
N GLU A 297 11.86 20.52 1.38
CA GLU A 297 11.06 20.18 0.19
C GLU A 297 11.81 20.49 -1.13
N ALA A 298 12.62 21.56 -1.14
CA ALA A 298 13.45 21.90 -2.29
C ALA A 298 14.68 20.99 -2.42
N GLU A 299 15.08 20.33 -1.34
CA GLU A 299 16.27 19.48 -1.31
C GLU A 299 15.95 18.07 -1.84
N GLN A 300 14.88 17.43 -1.34
CA GLN A 300 14.55 16.03 -1.57
C GLN A 300 13.20 15.89 -2.29
N VAL A 301 13.18 16.18 -3.57
CA VAL A 301 11.97 16.14 -4.40
C VAL A 301 11.39 14.72 -4.49
N ASP A 302 12.25 13.71 -4.66
CA ASP A 302 11.83 12.31 -4.80
C ASP A 302 11.14 11.76 -3.54
N ALA A 303 11.60 12.17 -2.36
CA ALA A 303 11.05 11.74 -1.09
C ALA A 303 9.59 12.19 -0.88
N LEU A 304 9.22 13.37 -1.41
CA LEU A 304 7.86 13.90 -1.33
C LEU A 304 6.91 13.15 -2.27
N GLY A 305 7.39 12.77 -3.44
CA GLY A 305 6.63 11.95 -4.39
C GLY A 305 6.26 10.60 -3.80
N GLY A 306 7.23 9.90 -3.23
CA GLY A 306 7.03 8.60 -2.58
C GLY A 306 6.10 8.64 -1.36
N ARG A 307 6.09 9.75 -0.59
CA ARG A 307 5.20 9.93 0.56
C ARG A 307 3.71 9.80 0.21
N GLY A 308 3.29 10.37 -0.92
CA GLY A 308 1.89 10.29 -1.37
C GLY A 308 1.48 8.86 -1.67
N ASP A 309 2.33 8.13 -2.37
CA ASP A 309 2.11 6.74 -2.76
C ASP A 309 2.11 5.82 -1.52
N GLN A 310 3.03 6.02 -0.58
CA GLN A 310 3.06 5.30 0.68
C GLN A 310 1.81 5.55 1.54
N LEU A 311 1.32 6.80 1.61
CA LEU A 311 0.06 7.12 2.31
C LEU A 311 -1.14 6.42 1.67
N ALA A 312 -1.22 6.39 0.34
CA ALA A 312 -2.28 5.69 -0.38
C ALA A 312 -2.23 4.18 -0.11
N LEU A 313 -1.04 3.58 -0.18
CA LEU A 313 -0.81 2.17 0.10
C LEU A 313 -1.16 1.81 1.56
N LEU A 314 -0.63 2.56 2.53
CA LEU A 314 -0.94 2.37 3.96
C LEU A 314 -2.42 2.61 4.27
N GLY A 315 -3.07 3.56 3.60
CA GLY A 315 -4.50 3.81 3.70
C GLY A 315 -5.33 2.62 3.20
N SER A 316 -4.96 2.03 2.07
CA SER A 316 -5.59 0.83 1.51
C SER A 316 -5.44 -0.38 2.45
N ILE A 317 -4.21 -0.63 2.93
CA ILE A 317 -3.93 -1.70 3.89
C ILE A 317 -4.68 -1.44 5.20
N GLY A 318 -4.68 -0.20 5.72
CA GLY A 318 -5.40 0.20 6.92
C GLY A 318 -6.91 -0.01 6.80
N GLY A 319 -7.50 0.27 5.65
CA GLY A 319 -8.90 -0.02 5.34
C GLY A 319 -9.21 -1.53 5.40
N THR A 320 -8.31 -2.33 4.85
CA THR A 320 -8.42 -3.80 4.92
C THR A 320 -8.28 -4.32 6.35
N VAL A 321 -7.33 -3.79 7.13
CA VAL A 321 -7.18 -4.08 8.56
C VAL A 321 -8.47 -3.80 9.31
N LEU A 322 -9.08 -2.64 9.07
CA LEU A 322 -10.35 -2.25 9.71
C LEU A 322 -11.48 -3.24 9.38
N MET A 323 -11.58 -3.66 8.11
CA MET A 323 -12.57 -4.67 7.68
C MET A 323 -12.34 -6.02 8.36
N VAL A 324 -11.10 -6.51 8.36
CA VAL A 324 -10.75 -7.78 9.02
C VAL A 324 -11.00 -7.71 10.52
N ALA A 325 -10.66 -6.58 11.15
CA ALA A 325 -10.94 -6.34 12.57
C ALA A 325 -12.44 -6.38 12.86
N LEU A 326 -13.26 -5.74 12.05
CA LEU A 326 -14.72 -5.77 12.18
C LEU A 326 -15.27 -7.20 12.09
N LEU A 327 -14.78 -7.99 11.13
CA LEU A 327 -15.21 -9.37 10.94
C LEU A 327 -14.80 -10.27 12.11
N VAL A 328 -13.57 -10.10 12.63
CA VAL A 328 -13.06 -10.83 13.79
C VAL A 328 -13.82 -10.45 15.07
N ILE A 329 -14.05 -9.16 15.30
CA ILE A 329 -14.85 -8.66 16.44
C ILE A 329 -16.28 -9.23 16.36
N ALA A 330 -16.89 -9.20 15.15
CA ALA A 330 -18.24 -9.73 14.95
C ALA A 330 -18.32 -11.23 15.21
N SER A 331 -17.34 -12.00 14.73
CA SER A 331 -17.26 -13.44 14.92
C SER A 331 -17.07 -13.81 16.39
N THR A 332 -16.08 -13.20 17.06
CA THR A 332 -15.75 -13.54 18.47
C THR A 332 -16.83 -13.12 19.45
N LEU A 333 -17.42 -11.91 19.30
CA LEU A 333 -18.54 -11.46 20.11
C LEU A 333 -19.79 -12.31 19.89
N SER A 334 -20.14 -12.59 18.63
CA SER A 334 -21.28 -13.47 18.31
C SER A 334 -21.13 -14.83 18.97
N GLN A 335 -19.94 -15.41 18.90
CA GLN A 335 -19.64 -16.72 19.48
C GLN A 335 -19.72 -16.71 21.03
N ALA A 336 -19.15 -15.69 21.67
CA ALA A 336 -19.23 -15.53 23.13
C ALA A 336 -20.67 -15.35 23.62
N ILE A 337 -21.51 -14.66 22.85
CA ILE A 337 -22.94 -14.47 23.15
C ILE A 337 -23.70 -15.77 22.92
N HIS A 338 -23.45 -16.52 21.85
CA HIS A 338 -24.11 -17.80 21.56
C HIS A 338 -23.77 -18.89 22.58
N GLN A 339 -22.57 -18.94 23.15
CA GLN A 339 -22.21 -19.87 24.21
C GLN A 339 -23.08 -19.74 25.46
N ARG A 340 -23.76 -18.60 25.61
CA ARG A 340 -24.61 -18.27 26.77
C ARG A 340 -26.10 -18.25 26.43
N SER A 341 -26.48 -18.79 25.25
CA SER A 341 -27.87 -18.79 24.78
C SER A 341 -28.83 -19.43 25.78
N GLY A 342 -28.46 -20.53 26.45
CA GLY A 342 -29.23 -21.21 27.50
C GLY A 342 -29.48 -20.31 28.72
N GLU A 343 -28.48 -19.59 29.24
CA GLU A 343 -28.67 -18.66 30.37
C GLU A 343 -29.59 -17.49 30.01
N LEU A 344 -29.41 -16.97 28.78
CA LEU A 344 -30.25 -15.87 28.27
C LEU A 344 -31.70 -16.32 28.04
N ALA A 345 -31.92 -17.58 27.69
CA ALA A 345 -33.21 -18.21 27.59
C ALA A 345 -33.87 -18.34 28.95
N LEU A 346 -33.15 -18.79 29.99
CA LEU A 346 -33.62 -18.84 31.37
C LEU A 346 -34.05 -17.45 31.90
N LEU A 347 -33.24 -16.41 31.68
CA LEU A 347 -33.57 -15.05 32.07
C LEU A 347 -34.84 -14.57 31.39
N ARG A 348 -35.11 -14.99 30.14
CA ARG A 348 -36.39 -14.71 29.47
C ARG A 348 -37.56 -15.47 30.07
N ALA A 349 -37.37 -16.71 30.45
CA ALA A 349 -38.38 -17.51 31.11
C ALA A 349 -38.79 -16.92 32.46
N VAL A 350 -37.88 -16.31 33.19
CA VAL A 350 -38.12 -15.56 34.45
C VAL A 350 -38.72 -14.15 34.22
N GLY A 351 -38.93 -13.74 32.93
CA GLY A 351 -39.64 -12.49 32.61
C GLY A 351 -38.77 -11.32 32.16
N ALA A 352 -37.49 -11.53 31.85
CA ALA A 352 -36.64 -10.45 31.32
C ALA A 352 -37.07 -10.05 29.89
N SER A 353 -37.26 -8.74 29.67
CA SER A 353 -37.66 -8.22 28.35
C SER A 353 -36.50 -8.28 27.34
N PRO A 354 -36.80 -8.38 26.03
CA PRO A 354 -35.77 -8.36 24.98
C PRO A 354 -34.90 -7.08 25.00
N ARG A 355 -35.47 -5.96 25.41
CA ARG A 355 -34.76 -4.68 25.56
C ARG A 355 -33.77 -4.71 26.72
N GLN A 356 -34.16 -5.27 27.87
CA GLN A 356 -33.29 -5.43 29.06
C GLN A 356 -32.10 -6.35 28.74
N LEU A 357 -32.33 -7.51 28.07
CA LEU A 357 -31.28 -8.41 27.68
C LEU A 357 -30.29 -7.79 26.71
N ARG A 358 -30.80 -7.09 25.69
CA ARG A 358 -29.92 -6.37 24.74
C ARG A 358 -29.09 -5.28 25.42
N SER A 359 -29.71 -4.55 26.37
CA SER A 359 -29.02 -3.52 27.16
C SER A 359 -27.94 -4.14 28.06
N ALA A 360 -28.20 -5.28 28.68
CA ALA A 360 -27.23 -5.99 29.53
C ALA A 360 -26.03 -6.48 28.69
N ILE A 361 -26.27 -7.16 27.56
CA ILE A 361 -25.23 -7.61 26.62
C ILE A 361 -24.44 -6.42 26.08
N GLY A 362 -25.11 -5.34 25.68
CA GLY A 362 -24.43 -4.14 25.22
C GLY A 362 -23.51 -3.47 26.25
N ARG A 363 -23.88 -3.53 27.56
CA ARG A 363 -23.02 -3.06 28.65
C ARG A 363 -21.86 -4.00 28.95
N GLU A 364 -22.09 -5.30 28.90
CA GLU A 364 -21.00 -6.28 29.01
C GLU A 364 -19.98 -6.10 27.91
N ALA A 365 -20.44 -6.07 26.65
CA ALA A 365 -19.60 -5.81 25.49
C ALA A 365 -18.86 -4.48 25.61
N GLY A 366 -19.54 -3.41 26.09
CA GLY A 366 -18.91 -2.11 26.30
C GLY A 366 -17.76 -2.13 27.31
N ARG A 367 -17.92 -2.87 28.43
CA ARG A 367 -16.82 -3.03 29.45
C ARG A 367 -15.66 -3.86 28.92
N VAL A 368 -15.96 -4.96 28.23
CA VAL A 368 -14.96 -5.80 27.59
C VAL A 368 -14.18 -5.02 26.55
N SER A 369 -14.91 -4.23 25.72
CA SER A 369 -14.28 -3.39 24.71
C SER A 369 -13.45 -2.25 25.30
N ALA A 370 -13.87 -1.68 26.44
CA ALA A 370 -13.07 -0.68 27.16
C ALA A 370 -11.77 -1.27 27.70
N ALA A 371 -11.83 -2.49 28.30
CA ALA A 371 -10.62 -3.19 28.73
C ALA A 371 -9.71 -3.56 27.54
N ALA A 372 -10.30 -4.04 26.45
CA ALA A 372 -9.59 -4.35 25.22
C ALA A 372 -8.97 -3.09 24.57
N ALA A 373 -9.69 -1.97 24.58
CA ALA A 373 -9.20 -0.68 24.09
C ALA A 373 -7.98 -0.18 24.86
N LEU A 374 -8.02 -0.33 26.21
CA LEU A 374 -6.88 0.04 27.05
C LEU A 374 -5.65 -0.83 26.78
N LEU A 375 -5.82 -2.17 26.78
CA LEU A 375 -4.73 -3.09 26.51
C LEU A 375 -4.19 -2.96 25.08
N GLY A 376 -5.09 -2.80 24.12
CA GLY A 376 -4.75 -2.59 22.73
C GLY A 376 -4.09 -1.23 22.49
N GLY A 377 -4.54 -0.17 23.15
CA GLY A 377 -3.90 1.13 23.11
C GLY A 377 -2.46 1.11 23.63
N ILE A 378 -2.20 0.38 24.74
CA ILE A 378 -0.85 0.15 25.25
C ILE A 378 0.00 -0.62 24.21
N GLY A 379 -0.58 -1.63 23.55
CA GLY A 379 0.09 -2.44 22.53
C GLY A 379 0.29 -1.72 21.20
N ALA A 380 -0.50 -0.68 20.90
CA ALA A 380 -0.42 0.08 19.65
C ALA A 380 0.91 0.80 19.46
N VAL A 381 1.44 1.38 20.55
CA VAL A 381 2.67 2.17 20.51
C VAL A 381 3.90 1.32 20.18
N PRO A 382 4.22 0.24 20.92
CA PRO A 382 5.38 -0.58 20.57
C PRO A 382 5.25 -1.25 19.20
N LEU A 383 4.03 -1.65 18.81
CA LEU A 383 3.78 -2.21 17.47
C LEU A 383 3.98 -1.13 16.38
N GLY A 384 3.49 0.10 16.62
CA GLY A 384 3.70 1.22 15.71
C GLY A 384 5.17 1.61 15.57
N LEU A 385 5.93 1.60 16.67
CA LEU A 385 7.38 1.81 16.66
C LEU A 385 8.12 0.70 15.88
N ALA A 386 7.73 -0.56 16.07
CA ALA A 386 8.30 -1.68 15.32
C ALA A 386 7.97 -1.58 13.82
N MET A 387 6.74 -1.23 13.46
CA MET A 387 6.38 -0.98 12.04
C MET A 387 7.18 0.19 11.47
N ARG A 388 7.31 1.28 12.24
CA ARG A 388 8.10 2.45 11.84
C ARG A 388 9.57 2.08 11.57
N SER A 389 10.22 1.30 12.45
CA SER A 389 11.63 0.93 12.28
C SER A 389 11.90 0.09 11.01
N LEU A 390 10.91 -0.68 10.55
CA LEU A 390 10.98 -1.41 9.29
C LEU A 390 10.79 -0.50 8.07
N LEU A 391 10.14 0.67 8.24
CA LEU A 391 9.88 1.66 7.18
C LEU A 391 10.96 2.73 7.09
N THR A 392 11.82 2.90 8.10
CA THR A 392 12.88 3.93 8.14
C THR A 392 14.10 3.61 7.26
N THR A 393 14.06 2.57 6.45
CA THR A 393 15.11 2.29 5.44
C THR A 393 15.10 3.25 4.26
N GLY A 394 14.12 4.15 4.18
CA GLY A 394 14.01 5.18 3.15
C GLY A 394 14.62 6.54 3.55
N THR A 395 14.64 7.48 2.61
CA THR A 395 15.23 8.83 2.74
C THR A 395 14.45 9.78 3.66
N LEU A 396 13.16 9.46 3.98
CA LEU A 396 12.32 10.31 4.84
C LEU A 396 12.41 9.87 6.30
N PRO A 397 12.89 10.72 7.20
CA PRO A 397 12.80 10.46 8.64
C PRO A 397 11.32 10.50 9.06
N LEU A 398 10.88 9.47 9.78
CA LEU A 398 9.54 9.42 10.36
C LEU A 398 9.57 9.98 11.79
N PRO A 399 9.18 11.24 12.04
CA PRO A 399 9.22 11.82 13.38
C PRO A 399 8.17 11.20 14.29
N VAL A 400 8.46 11.20 15.59
CA VAL A 400 7.50 10.77 16.62
C VAL A 400 7.25 11.96 17.55
N PRO A 401 6.36 12.89 17.17
CA PRO A 401 5.99 13.98 18.05
C PRO A 401 5.31 13.42 19.31
N TRP A 402 5.46 14.10 20.44
CA TRP A 402 5.01 13.65 21.76
C TRP A 402 3.51 13.32 21.85
N TRP A 403 2.68 13.98 21.04
CA TRP A 403 1.22 13.75 20.97
C TRP A 403 0.82 12.51 20.17
N LEU A 404 1.67 12.00 19.28
CA LEU A 404 1.34 10.90 18.36
C LEU A 404 1.11 9.56 19.07
N PRO A 405 1.96 9.13 20.03
CA PRO A 405 1.71 7.90 20.77
C PRO A 405 0.35 7.86 21.49
N PRO A 406 -0.04 8.87 22.29
CA PRO A 406 -1.36 8.86 22.94
C PRO A 406 -2.51 8.99 21.93
N ALA A 407 -2.36 9.77 20.85
CA ALA A 407 -3.39 9.92 19.83
C ALA A 407 -3.65 8.60 19.09
N SER A 408 -2.59 7.87 18.72
CA SER A 408 -2.70 6.57 18.05
C SER A 408 -3.35 5.50 18.93
N ALA A 409 -2.97 5.45 20.22
CA ALA A 409 -3.56 4.56 21.21
C ALA A 409 -5.06 4.85 21.39
N LEU A 410 -5.43 6.12 21.49
CA LEU A 410 -6.83 6.55 21.59
C LEU A 410 -7.63 6.22 20.33
N THR A 411 -7.06 6.41 19.15
CA THR A 411 -7.70 6.10 17.86
C THR A 411 -8.04 4.62 17.77
N GLY A 412 -7.08 3.72 18.01
CA GLY A 412 -7.32 2.28 18.00
C GLY A 412 -8.39 1.85 19.01
N GLY A 413 -8.30 2.36 20.24
CA GLY A 413 -9.27 2.09 21.30
C GLY A 413 -10.67 2.59 20.98
N LEU A 414 -10.79 3.81 20.47
CA LEU A 414 -12.07 4.44 20.14
C LEU A 414 -12.77 3.70 18.99
N VAL A 415 -12.05 3.39 17.92
CA VAL A 415 -12.60 2.66 16.77
C VAL A 415 -13.18 1.32 17.22
N VAL A 416 -12.43 0.55 18.02
CA VAL A 416 -12.90 -0.74 18.53
C VAL A 416 -14.10 -0.57 19.46
N ALA A 417 -14.11 0.42 20.33
CA ALA A 417 -15.24 0.70 21.24
C ALA A 417 -16.51 1.08 20.47
N LEU A 418 -16.37 1.86 19.39
CA LEU A 418 -17.47 2.24 18.52
C LEU A 418 -18.04 1.05 17.74
N LEU A 419 -17.18 0.13 17.26
CA LEU A 419 -17.58 -1.02 16.47
C LEU A 419 -18.17 -2.15 17.33
N ALA A 420 -17.60 -2.45 18.49
CA ALA A 420 -17.98 -3.61 19.29
C ALA A 420 -19.41 -3.54 19.84
N ARG A 421 -19.88 -2.37 20.24
CA ARG A 421 -21.22 -2.21 20.81
C ARG A 421 -22.36 -2.48 19.82
N PRO A 422 -22.42 -1.88 18.62
CA PRO A 422 -23.45 -2.21 17.63
C PRO A 422 -23.37 -3.66 17.16
N VAL A 423 -22.17 -4.21 17.00
CA VAL A 423 -21.96 -5.62 16.65
C VAL A 423 -22.56 -6.54 17.72
N ALA A 424 -22.29 -6.29 19.00
CA ALA A 424 -22.87 -7.08 20.11
C ALA A 424 -24.41 -6.96 20.14
N MET A 425 -24.98 -5.78 19.89
CA MET A 425 -26.43 -5.58 19.83
C MET A 425 -27.06 -6.33 18.64
N LEU A 426 -26.40 -6.35 17.49
CA LEU A 426 -26.86 -7.08 16.31
C LEU A 426 -26.78 -8.59 16.55
N ALA A 427 -25.71 -9.10 17.14
CA ALA A 427 -25.58 -10.51 17.55
C ALA A 427 -26.68 -10.92 18.56
N ALA A 428 -26.97 -10.08 19.53
CA ALA A 428 -28.01 -10.32 20.53
C ALA A 428 -29.45 -10.33 19.94
N ARG A 429 -29.66 -9.66 18.79
CA ARG A 429 -31.00 -9.64 18.14
C ARG A 429 -31.48 -11.04 17.74
N SER A 430 -30.58 -11.91 17.30
CA SER A 430 -30.90 -13.27 16.88
C SER A 430 -31.46 -14.11 18.04
N ILE A 431 -30.85 -14.00 19.23
CA ILE A 431 -31.22 -14.75 20.44
C ILE A 431 -32.49 -14.17 21.07
N THR A 432 -32.63 -12.84 21.09
CA THR A 432 -33.78 -12.17 21.70
C THR A 432 -35.10 -12.27 20.89
N ARG A 433 -35.07 -12.79 19.66
CA ARG A 433 -36.26 -13.03 18.83
C ARG A 433 -36.84 -14.44 18.99
N LEU A 434 -36.10 -15.37 19.61
CA LEU A 434 -36.61 -16.75 19.83
C LEU A 434 -37.75 -16.76 20.86
N ARG A 435 -38.77 -17.59 20.67
CA ARG A 435 -39.82 -17.79 21.64
C ARG A 435 -39.30 -18.50 22.90
N PRO A 436 -39.73 -18.17 24.12
CA PRO A 436 -39.18 -18.76 25.36
C PRO A 436 -39.25 -20.29 25.39
N ALA A 437 -40.35 -20.90 24.95
CA ALA A 437 -40.52 -22.32 24.88
C ALA A 437 -39.55 -23.00 23.89
N ALA A 438 -39.35 -22.41 22.70
CA ALA A 438 -38.38 -22.89 21.70
C ALA A 438 -36.95 -22.72 22.21
N ALA A 439 -36.65 -21.71 23.05
CA ALA A 439 -35.32 -21.49 23.60
C ALA A 439 -34.96 -22.53 24.70
N LEU A 440 -35.94 -23.01 25.46
CA LEU A 440 -35.74 -24.13 26.42
C LEU A 440 -35.54 -25.45 25.72
N GLY A 441 -36.32 -25.75 24.67
CA GLY A 441 -36.17 -26.95 23.83
C GLY A 441 -34.80 -26.93 23.07
N ALA A 442 -34.39 -25.80 22.55
CA ALA A 442 -33.10 -25.63 21.86
C ALA A 442 -31.88 -25.74 22.79
N ALA A 443 -32.07 -25.64 24.11
CA ALA A 443 -31.01 -25.88 25.09
C ALA A 443 -30.76 -27.36 25.32
N THR A 444 -31.71 -28.23 24.98
CA THR A 444 -31.65 -29.71 25.16
C THR A 444 -31.47 -30.46 23.83
N ALA A 445 -31.85 -29.88 22.70
CA ALA A 445 -31.67 -30.45 21.40
C ALA A 445 -31.07 -29.39 20.45
N ASP A 446 -29.91 -29.67 19.89
CA ASP A 446 -29.35 -28.93 18.75
C ASP A 446 -30.20 -29.22 17.48
N GLU A 447 -31.41 -28.64 17.43
CA GLU A 447 -32.20 -28.70 16.21
C GLU A 447 -31.50 -27.99 15.08
N PRO A 448 -31.39 -28.58 13.89
CA PRO A 448 -30.79 -27.99 12.71
C PRO A 448 -31.69 -26.86 12.17
N SER A 449 -31.70 -25.68 12.84
CA SER A 449 -32.42 -24.54 12.31
C SER A 449 -31.69 -24.06 11.05
N GLU A 450 -32.37 -24.08 9.93
CA GLU A 450 -31.87 -23.57 8.67
C GLU A 450 -31.41 -22.13 8.79
N PRO A 451 -30.30 -21.74 8.14
CA PRO A 451 -29.86 -20.33 8.08
C PRO A 451 -31.02 -19.52 7.48
N GLY A 452 -31.40 -18.44 8.16
CA GLY A 452 -32.52 -17.59 7.74
C GLY A 452 -32.40 -17.21 6.26
N ARG A 453 -33.53 -17.28 5.52
CA ARG A 453 -33.61 -16.99 4.08
C ARG A 453 -32.87 -15.70 3.71
N PHE A 454 -32.96 -14.64 4.53
CA PHE A 454 -32.27 -13.37 4.31
C PHE A 454 -30.74 -13.51 4.27
N ARG A 455 -30.15 -14.25 5.22
CA ARG A 455 -28.70 -14.48 5.27
C ARG A 455 -28.20 -15.24 4.03
N THR A 456 -28.99 -16.21 3.58
CA THR A 456 -28.65 -16.97 2.37
C THR A 456 -28.75 -16.11 1.12
N VAL A 457 -29.87 -15.39 0.97
CA VAL A 457 -30.07 -14.49 -0.18
C VAL A 457 -28.99 -13.44 -0.23
N ALA A 458 -28.69 -12.80 0.91
CA ALA A 458 -27.61 -11.81 0.99
C ALA A 458 -26.24 -12.41 0.61
N GLY A 459 -25.94 -13.64 1.06
CA GLY A 459 -24.71 -14.34 0.71
C GLY A 459 -24.61 -14.68 -0.78
N VAL A 460 -25.72 -15.14 -1.39
CA VAL A 460 -25.78 -15.45 -2.83
C VAL A 460 -25.65 -14.17 -3.65
N VAL A 461 -26.35 -13.10 -3.26
CA VAL A 461 -26.26 -11.79 -3.94
C VAL A 461 -24.84 -11.25 -3.91
N LEU A 462 -24.16 -11.32 -2.74
CA LEU A 462 -22.77 -10.88 -2.62
C LEU A 462 -21.81 -11.80 -3.40
N ALA A 463 -22.05 -13.10 -3.46
CA ALA A 463 -21.24 -14.00 -4.28
C ALA A 463 -21.39 -13.65 -5.77
N PHE A 464 -22.63 -13.43 -6.22
CA PHE A 464 -22.90 -12.98 -7.60
C PHE A 464 -22.28 -11.61 -7.89
N ALA A 465 -22.44 -10.64 -6.98
CA ALA A 465 -21.82 -9.33 -7.10
C ALA A 465 -20.28 -9.41 -7.17
N GLY A 466 -19.67 -10.29 -6.36
CA GLY A 466 -18.22 -10.51 -6.42
C GLY A 466 -17.75 -11.13 -7.73
N ILE A 467 -18.47 -12.13 -8.26
CA ILE A 467 -18.16 -12.74 -9.55
C ILE A 467 -18.37 -11.73 -10.69
N SER A 468 -19.48 -10.96 -10.64
CA SER A 468 -19.74 -9.92 -11.64
C SER A 468 -18.68 -8.81 -11.59
N SER A 469 -18.26 -8.38 -10.40
CA SER A 469 -17.17 -7.41 -10.23
C SER A 469 -15.84 -7.96 -10.77
N ALA A 470 -15.55 -9.23 -10.59
CA ALA A 470 -14.40 -9.89 -11.21
C ALA A 470 -14.53 -9.91 -12.75
N GLY A 471 -15.72 -10.18 -13.29
CA GLY A 471 -16.00 -10.10 -14.74
C GLY A 471 -15.81 -8.66 -15.27
N VAL A 472 -16.27 -7.64 -14.55
CA VAL A 472 -16.03 -6.24 -14.92
C VAL A 472 -14.54 -5.91 -14.86
N ALA A 473 -13.80 -6.44 -13.90
CA ALA A 473 -12.36 -6.23 -13.82
C ALA A 473 -11.63 -6.68 -15.10
N THR A 474 -12.07 -7.77 -15.76
CA THR A 474 -11.44 -8.25 -17.01
C THR A 474 -11.70 -7.35 -18.23
N THR A 475 -12.63 -6.43 -18.16
CA THR A 475 -12.95 -5.47 -19.25
C THR A 475 -12.41 -4.07 -19.00
N GLN A 476 -11.80 -3.83 -17.84
CA GLN A 476 -11.18 -2.57 -17.44
C GLN A 476 -9.66 -2.69 -17.50
N SER A 477 -8.96 -1.56 -17.56
CA SER A 477 -7.50 -1.47 -17.50
C SER A 477 -7.04 -0.63 -16.31
N GLY A 478 -5.78 -0.75 -15.91
CA GLY A 478 -5.15 0.08 -14.91
C GLY A 478 -5.78 0.00 -13.50
N GLN A 479 -5.85 1.13 -12.80
CA GLN A 479 -6.34 1.20 -11.42
C GLN A 479 -7.81 0.76 -11.26
N ALA A 480 -8.66 0.97 -12.29
CA ALA A 480 -10.07 0.56 -12.26
C ALA A 480 -10.20 -0.96 -12.20
N ALA A 481 -9.39 -1.70 -12.94
CA ALA A 481 -9.34 -3.17 -12.90
C ALA A 481 -8.89 -3.68 -11.51
N GLY A 482 -7.85 -3.07 -10.92
CA GLY A 482 -7.38 -3.39 -9.58
C GLY A 482 -8.45 -3.13 -8.50
N ALA A 483 -9.17 -2.01 -8.59
CA ALA A 483 -10.26 -1.68 -7.68
C ALA A 483 -11.43 -2.67 -7.80
N ALA A 484 -11.82 -3.05 -9.02
CA ALA A 484 -12.88 -4.03 -9.28
C ALA A 484 -12.48 -5.43 -8.76
N ALA A 485 -11.24 -5.88 -8.97
CA ALA A 485 -10.72 -7.14 -8.45
C ALA A 485 -10.68 -7.15 -6.91
N SER A 486 -10.29 -6.04 -6.28
CA SER A 486 -10.31 -5.89 -4.81
C SER A 486 -11.74 -5.93 -4.26
N GLY A 487 -12.68 -5.27 -4.94
CA GLY A 487 -14.12 -5.32 -4.63
C GLY A 487 -14.68 -6.72 -4.76
N ALA A 488 -14.27 -7.48 -5.78
CA ALA A 488 -14.61 -8.88 -5.98
C ALA A 488 -14.14 -9.76 -4.81
N ALA A 489 -12.86 -9.63 -4.43
CA ALA A 489 -12.26 -10.37 -3.30
C ALA A 489 -13.03 -10.10 -2.00
N MET A 490 -13.31 -8.86 -1.70
CA MET A 490 -14.03 -8.44 -0.50
C MET A 490 -15.45 -8.99 -0.47
N SER A 491 -16.20 -8.88 -1.58
CA SER A 491 -17.57 -9.37 -1.71
C SER A 491 -17.64 -10.89 -1.55
N LEU A 492 -16.70 -11.62 -2.16
CA LEU A 492 -16.63 -13.08 -2.06
C LEU A 492 -16.29 -13.56 -0.65
N VAL A 493 -15.37 -12.90 0.06
CA VAL A 493 -15.03 -13.20 1.46
C VAL A 493 -16.26 -13.03 2.35
N ILE A 494 -17.00 -11.91 2.19
CA ILE A 494 -18.24 -11.68 2.96
C ILE A 494 -19.32 -12.71 2.59
N ALA A 495 -19.43 -13.06 1.30
CA ALA A 495 -20.36 -14.10 0.85
C ALA A 495 -20.09 -15.45 1.51
N VAL A 496 -18.81 -15.87 1.58
CA VAL A 496 -18.41 -17.10 2.28
C VAL A 496 -18.72 -17.01 3.78
N ALA A 497 -18.52 -15.88 4.42
CA ALA A 497 -18.89 -15.69 5.82
C ALA A 497 -20.41 -15.85 6.06
N LEU A 498 -21.24 -15.38 5.13
CA LEU A 498 -22.68 -15.52 5.19
C LEU A 498 -23.16 -16.95 4.84
N LEU A 499 -22.58 -17.58 3.83
CA LEU A 499 -22.91 -18.91 3.35
C LEU A 499 -22.22 -20.04 4.16
N GLY A 500 -21.36 -19.71 5.11
CA GLY A 500 -20.53 -20.63 5.90
C GLY A 500 -21.25 -21.90 6.37
N PRO A 501 -22.48 -21.86 6.94
CA PRO A 501 -23.20 -23.08 7.37
C PRO A 501 -23.60 -24.02 6.22
N ARG A 502 -23.82 -23.52 5.01
CA ARG A 502 -24.08 -24.35 3.82
C ARG A 502 -22.80 -24.92 3.26
N ILE A 503 -21.76 -24.10 3.17
CA ILE A 503 -20.44 -24.51 2.71
C ILE A 503 -19.87 -25.62 3.61
N SER A 504 -19.98 -25.49 4.94
CA SER A 504 -19.52 -26.52 5.88
C SER A 504 -20.31 -27.83 5.74
N ARG A 505 -21.62 -27.81 5.45
CA ARG A 505 -22.40 -29.03 5.18
C ARG A 505 -21.94 -29.75 3.90
N ILE A 506 -21.69 -28.99 2.84
CA ILE A 506 -21.16 -29.52 1.58
C ILE A 506 -19.77 -30.13 1.80
N ALA A 507 -18.87 -29.38 2.46
CA ALA A 507 -17.52 -29.86 2.76
C ALA A 507 -17.52 -31.15 3.58
N LEU A 508 -18.40 -31.25 4.60
CA LEU A 508 -18.58 -32.47 5.40
C LEU A 508 -19.16 -33.63 4.59
N GLY A 509 -20.10 -33.35 3.68
CA GLY A 509 -20.67 -34.36 2.79
C GLY A 509 -19.62 -35.00 1.86
N VAL A 510 -18.69 -34.17 1.37
CA VAL A 510 -17.60 -34.60 0.46
C VAL A 510 -16.46 -35.28 1.25
N LEU A 511 -15.99 -34.67 2.30
CA LEU A 511 -14.76 -35.07 3.02
C LEU A 511 -15.06 -36.06 4.16
N GLY A 512 -16.30 -36.19 4.62
CA GLY A 512 -16.66 -37.07 5.74
C GLY A 512 -16.52 -38.57 5.40
N ARG A 513 -16.84 -38.99 4.16
CA ARG A 513 -16.69 -40.37 3.70
C ARG A 513 -15.22 -40.84 3.71
N PRO A 514 -14.24 -40.13 3.11
CA PRO A 514 -12.85 -40.53 3.20
C PRO A 514 -12.32 -40.50 4.64
N LEU A 515 -12.76 -39.52 5.45
CA LEU A 515 -12.33 -39.40 6.84
C LEU A 515 -12.71 -40.63 7.68
N ARG A 516 -13.91 -41.21 7.45
CA ARG A 516 -14.32 -42.47 8.09
C ARG A 516 -13.47 -43.67 7.67
N ARG A 517 -13.11 -43.76 6.38
CA ARG A 517 -12.29 -44.86 5.85
C ARG A 517 -10.87 -44.86 6.39
N VAL A 518 -10.23 -43.71 6.49
CA VAL A 518 -8.83 -43.56 6.90
C VAL A 518 -8.70 -43.55 8.43
N GLY A 519 -9.66 -42.93 9.16
CA GLY A 519 -9.55 -42.66 10.60
C GLY A 519 -10.09 -43.76 11.54
N GLY A 520 -10.73 -44.85 11.01
CA GLY A 520 -11.38 -45.90 11.83
C GLY A 520 -12.37 -45.29 12.84
N VAL A 521 -12.38 -45.79 14.06
CA VAL A 521 -13.28 -45.34 15.16
C VAL A 521 -13.11 -43.83 15.43
N SER A 522 -11.87 -43.32 15.43
CA SER A 522 -11.61 -41.91 15.66
C SER A 522 -12.10 -41.03 14.51
N GLY A 523 -12.05 -41.54 13.25
CA GLY A 523 -12.57 -40.83 12.07
C GLY A 523 -14.12 -40.83 12.06
N PHE A 524 -14.75 -41.93 12.47
CA PHE A 524 -16.21 -41.99 12.64
C PHE A 524 -16.70 -41.00 13.70
N LEU A 525 -16.01 -40.97 14.87
CA LEU A 525 -16.36 -40.03 15.93
C LEU A 525 -16.13 -38.56 15.49
N ALA A 526 -15.03 -38.26 14.74
CA ALA A 526 -14.77 -36.95 14.22
C ALA A 526 -15.84 -36.49 13.20
N GLU A 527 -16.26 -37.36 12.26
CA GLU A 527 -17.29 -37.03 11.30
C GLU A 527 -18.65 -36.80 11.97
N ARG A 528 -19.05 -37.68 12.94
CA ARG A 528 -20.30 -37.53 13.68
C ARG A 528 -20.31 -36.28 14.55
N ALA A 529 -19.19 -35.97 15.24
CA ALA A 529 -19.05 -34.73 16.00
C ALA A 529 -19.15 -33.50 15.07
N ALA A 530 -18.46 -33.55 13.92
CA ALA A 530 -18.50 -32.47 12.94
C ALA A 530 -19.92 -32.29 12.33
N SER A 531 -20.62 -33.36 12.02
CA SER A 531 -21.98 -33.32 11.45
C SER A 531 -23.03 -32.83 12.46
N ALA A 532 -22.89 -33.22 13.75
CA ALA A 532 -23.77 -32.74 14.82
C ALA A 532 -23.62 -31.20 15.06
N HIS A 533 -22.45 -30.62 14.78
CA HIS A 533 -22.14 -29.24 15.11
C HIS A 533 -21.77 -28.37 13.88
N THR A 534 -22.45 -28.54 12.76
CA THR A 534 -22.16 -27.84 11.51
C THR A 534 -22.15 -26.31 11.62
N ARG A 535 -22.93 -25.70 12.52
CA ARG A 535 -22.89 -24.25 12.78
C ARG A 535 -21.61 -23.80 13.46
N ARG A 536 -21.13 -24.59 14.42
CA ARG A 536 -19.86 -24.28 15.12
C ARG A 536 -18.68 -24.39 14.15
N LEU A 537 -18.69 -25.39 13.28
CA LEU A 537 -17.69 -25.52 12.21
C LEU A 537 -17.73 -24.35 11.22
N ALA A 538 -18.90 -23.88 10.84
CA ALA A 538 -19.06 -22.71 9.99
C ALA A 538 -18.37 -21.47 10.56
N THR A 539 -18.41 -21.27 11.87
CA THR A 539 -17.71 -20.15 12.52
C THR A 539 -16.20 -20.34 12.55
N ALA A 540 -15.68 -21.57 12.50
CA ALA A 540 -14.26 -21.86 12.40
C ALA A 540 -13.73 -21.69 10.96
N PHE A 541 -14.53 -22.01 9.95
CA PHE A 541 -14.17 -21.84 8.54
C PHE A 541 -13.94 -20.38 8.15
N THR A 542 -14.79 -19.48 8.61
CA THR A 542 -14.76 -18.07 8.18
C THR A 542 -13.39 -17.41 8.39
N PRO A 543 -12.76 -17.46 9.56
CA PRO A 543 -11.44 -16.85 9.72
C PRO A 543 -10.35 -17.56 8.91
N ILE A 544 -10.43 -18.89 8.73
CA ILE A 544 -9.46 -19.63 7.91
C ILE A 544 -9.57 -19.22 6.44
N VAL A 545 -10.77 -19.21 5.88
CA VAL A 545 -11.01 -18.80 4.49
C VAL A 545 -10.59 -17.35 4.29
N LEU A 546 -10.88 -16.48 5.26
CA LEU A 546 -10.47 -15.07 5.22
C LEU A 546 -8.95 -14.93 5.11
N VAL A 547 -8.20 -15.61 6.02
CA VAL A 547 -6.73 -15.58 6.00
C VAL A 547 -6.21 -16.05 4.66
N VAL A 548 -6.64 -17.23 4.22
CA VAL A 548 -6.13 -17.86 3.00
C VAL A 548 -6.46 -16.99 1.78
N ALA A 549 -7.73 -16.61 1.62
CA ALA A 549 -8.14 -15.81 0.48
C ALA A 549 -7.42 -14.46 0.40
N PHE A 550 -7.37 -13.76 1.54
CA PHE A 550 -6.75 -12.43 1.58
C PHE A 550 -5.24 -12.51 1.36
N VAL A 551 -4.54 -13.39 2.11
CA VAL A 551 -3.08 -13.48 2.02
C VAL A 551 -2.64 -14.00 0.65
N CYS A 552 -3.39 -14.96 0.05
CA CYS A 552 -3.11 -15.42 -1.32
C CYS A 552 -3.25 -14.28 -2.34
N VAL A 553 -4.31 -13.46 -2.25
CA VAL A 553 -4.50 -12.32 -3.18
C VAL A 553 -3.34 -11.32 -3.03
N GLN A 554 -2.96 -10.95 -1.80
CA GLN A 554 -1.89 -9.99 -1.58
C GLN A 554 -0.51 -10.50 -1.99
N LEU A 555 -0.20 -11.78 -1.71
CA LEU A 555 1.10 -12.36 -2.06
C LEU A 555 1.21 -12.84 -3.52
N ALA A 556 0.12 -12.93 -4.26
CA ALA A 556 0.15 -13.35 -5.65
C ALA A 556 0.12 -12.16 -6.63
N SER A 557 -0.45 -11.01 -6.24
CA SER A 557 -0.60 -9.85 -7.14
C SER A 557 0.75 -9.32 -7.63
N GLY A 558 1.70 -9.07 -6.73
CA GLY A 558 3.06 -8.60 -7.06
C GLY A 558 3.81 -9.56 -8.00
N PRO A 559 4.07 -10.82 -7.58
CA PRO A 559 4.77 -11.79 -8.41
C PRO A 559 4.09 -12.10 -9.75
N THR A 560 2.75 -11.98 -9.84
CA THR A 560 2.03 -12.12 -11.12
C THR A 560 2.41 -10.98 -12.07
N MET A 561 2.43 -9.75 -11.56
CA MET A 561 2.76 -8.56 -12.34
C MET A 561 4.23 -8.54 -12.76
N GLU A 562 5.15 -8.82 -11.81
CA GLU A 562 6.58 -8.91 -12.07
C GLU A 562 6.89 -9.98 -13.14
N ARG A 563 6.26 -11.15 -13.02
CA ARG A 563 6.46 -12.23 -14.00
C ARG A 563 5.95 -11.83 -15.39
N ALA A 564 4.79 -11.19 -15.47
CA ALA A 564 4.22 -10.74 -16.74
C ALA A 564 5.08 -9.65 -17.38
N ALA A 565 5.49 -8.65 -16.59
CA ALA A 565 6.37 -7.59 -17.02
C ALA A 565 7.74 -8.14 -17.47
N GLY A 566 8.34 -9.05 -16.70
CA GLY A 566 9.58 -9.70 -17.05
C GLY A 566 9.49 -10.54 -18.33
N HIS A 567 8.38 -11.25 -18.56
CA HIS A 567 8.14 -11.97 -19.83
C HIS A 567 8.03 -11.02 -21.02
N GLN A 568 7.26 -9.93 -20.90
CA GLN A 568 7.15 -8.93 -21.98
C GLN A 568 8.47 -8.22 -22.23
N ALA A 569 9.21 -7.83 -21.18
CA ALA A 569 10.52 -7.22 -21.30
C ALA A 569 11.55 -8.16 -21.96
N SER A 570 11.52 -9.45 -21.59
CA SER A 570 12.38 -10.47 -22.22
C SER A 570 12.00 -10.72 -23.69
N ALA A 571 10.71 -10.70 -24.02
CA ALA A 571 10.24 -10.85 -25.39
C ALA A 571 10.61 -9.63 -26.26
N ALA A 572 10.60 -8.44 -25.66
CA ALA A 572 11.01 -7.22 -26.33
C ALA A 572 12.52 -7.08 -26.53
N LEU A 573 13.33 -7.73 -25.69
CA LEU A 573 14.78 -7.60 -25.71
C LEU A 573 15.41 -8.36 -26.89
N ARG A 574 16.15 -7.65 -27.74
CA ARG A 574 16.95 -8.20 -28.84
C ARG A 574 18.46 -8.01 -28.64
N ALA A 575 18.86 -7.25 -27.63
CA ALA A 575 20.26 -7.02 -27.30
C ALA A 575 20.89 -8.26 -26.67
N ASP A 576 22.17 -8.50 -26.96
CA ASP A 576 22.96 -9.59 -26.40
C ASP A 576 23.66 -9.17 -25.10
N LEU A 577 24.13 -7.91 -25.07
CA LEU A 577 24.87 -7.35 -23.95
C LEU A 577 24.17 -6.06 -23.43
N VAL A 578 24.41 -5.79 -22.18
CA VAL A 578 24.04 -4.53 -21.54
C VAL A 578 25.26 -3.92 -20.86
N ALA A 579 25.43 -2.62 -21.06
CA ALA A 579 26.40 -1.84 -20.33
C ALA A 579 25.66 -0.91 -19.35
N THR A 580 26.09 -0.91 -18.07
CA THR A 580 25.56 -0.05 -17.02
C THR A 580 26.67 0.79 -16.43
N GLY A 581 26.37 2.06 -16.11
CA GLY A 581 27.28 2.94 -15.40
C GLY A 581 27.07 2.88 -13.89
N GLY A 582 28.12 2.92 -13.09
CA GLY A 582 27.99 2.99 -11.62
C GLY A 582 27.23 4.24 -11.17
N GLY A 583 26.20 4.05 -10.33
CA GLY A 583 25.45 5.08 -9.61
C GLY A 583 24.83 6.24 -10.40
N ALA A 584 25.60 6.93 -11.22
CA ALA A 584 25.17 8.13 -11.94
C ALA A 584 24.66 7.86 -13.38
N GLY A 585 24.73 6.63 -13.89
CA GLY A 585 24.40 6.29 -15.27
C GLY A 585 25.47 6.71 -16.30
N LEU A 586 25.23 6.39 -17.57
CA LEU A 586 26.11 6.65 -18.70
C LEU A 586 25.73 7.94 -19.43
N PRO A 587 26.67 8.76 -19.90
CA PRO A 587 26.34 9.93 -20.70
C PRO A 587 25.86 9.52 -22.10
N ALA A 588 25.13 10.41 -22.79
CA ALA A 588 24.62 10.18 -24.14
C ALA A 588 25.69 9.73 -25.17
N GLY A 589 26.95 10.18 -24.99
CA GLY A 589 28.05 9.78 -25.85
C GLY A 589 28.44 8.31 -25.73
N ALA A 590 28.11 7.63 -24.64
CA ALA A 590 28.48 6.23 -24.41
C ALA A 590 27.82 5.30 -25.43
N ALA A 591 26.53 5.45 -25.71
CA ALA A 591 25.84 4.64 -26.73
C ALA A 591 26.46 4.83 -28.13
N ARG A 592 26.90 6.02 -28.47
CA ARG A 592 27.58 6.32 -29.71
C ARG A 592 28.93 5.61 -29.77
N ALA A 593 29.75 5.74 -28.73
CA ALA A 593 31.07 5.09 -28.67
C ALA A 593 30.95 3.58 -28.78
N VAL A 594 29.97 2.97 -28.14
CA VAL A 594 29.68 1.53 -28.25
C VAL A 594 29.27 1.14 -29.68
N ARG A 595 28.47 1.97 -30.36
CA ARG A 595 27.99 1.70 -31.72
C ARG A 595 29.12 1.71 -32.76
N GLU A 596 30.20 2.44 -32.47
CA GLU A 596 31.42 2.53 -33.29
C GLU A 596 32.42 1.40 -32.96
N ALA A 597 32.17 0.60 -31.91
CA ALA A 597 33.06 -0.48 -31.50
C ALA A 597 33.02 -1.69 -32.49
N PRO A 598 34.15 -2.35 -32.72
CA PRO A 598 34.21 -3.50 -33.62
C PRO A 598 33.29 -4.63 -33.19
N GLY A 599 32.55 -5.24 -34.13
CA GLY A 599 31.62 -6.34 -33.86
C GLY A 599 30.28 -5.94 -33.28
N VAL A 600 29.99 -4.66 -33.09
CA VAL A 600 28.70 -4.14 -32.68
C VAL A 600 27.85 -3.80 -33.90
N THR A 601 26.65 -4.37 -33.98
CA THR A 601 25.69 -4.10 -35.07
C THR A 601 24.68 -3.01 -34.70
N ALA A 602 24.31 -2.93 -33.42
CA ALA A 602 23.41 -1.89 -32.90
C ALA A 602 23.71 -1.58 -31.43
N ALA A 603 23.53 -0.33 -31.02
CA ALA A 603 23.55 0.05 -29.61
C ALA A 603 22.57 1.18 -29.37
N THR A 604 21.80 1.08 -28.28
CA THR A 604 20.73 2.01 -27.90
C THR A 604 20.88 2.41 -26.44
N GLY A 605 21.04 3.73 -26.19
CA GLY A 605 20.97 4.29 -24.85
C GLY A 605 19.50 4.35 -24.38
N VAL A 606 19.27 3.97 -23.13
CA VAL A 606 17.95 3.97 -22.50
C VAL A 606 17.96 4.93 -21.31
N LEU A 607 17.21 6.02 -21.44
CA LEU A 607 16.96 7.01 -20.40
C LEU A 607 15.64 6.68 -19.71
N ARG A 608 15.63 6.58 -18.38
CA ARG A 608 14.38 6.40 -17.61
C ARG A 608 13.93 7.72 -17.04
N SER A 609 12.61 7.95 -17.12
CA SER A 609 11.93 9.08 -16.50
C SER A 609 10.49 8.70 -16.18
N ALA A 610 9.65 9.67 -15.83
CA ALA A 610 8.23 9.48 -15.72
C ALA A 610 7.48 10.69 -16.26
N VAL A 611 6.25 10.46 -16.70
CA VAL A 611 5.30 11.51 -17.13
C VAL A 611 4.11 11.52 -16.18
N VAL A 612 3.40 12.64 -16.16
CA VAL A 612 2.15 12.77 -15.40
C VAL A 612 0.99 12.88 -16.38
N LEU A 613 0.11 11.89 -16.33
CA LEU A 613 -1.13 11.87 -17.09
C LEU A 613 -2.27 12.36 -16.20
N ALA A 614 -3.02 13.36 -16.69
CA ALA A 614 -4.25 13.82 -16.08
C ALA A 614 -5.44 13.13 -16.77
N ASP A 615 -6.19 12.36 -16.00
CA ASP A 615 -7.29 11.53 -16.50
C ASP A 615 -8.52 11.63 -15.59
N ARG A 616 -9.64 11.07 -16.03
CA ARG A 616 -10.89 10.95 -15.27
C ARG A 616 -11.23 9.49 -15.09
N GLN A 617 -11.12 9.00 -13.87
CA GLN A 617 -11.56 7.65 -13.55
C GLN A 617 -12.90 7.68 -12.82
N ALA A 618 -13.92 7.06 -13.40
CA ALA A 618 -15.30 7.13 -12.89
C ALA A 618 -15.80 8.58 -12.66
N GLY A 619 -15.33 9.55 -13.47
CA GLY A 619 -15.67 10.97 -13.37
C GLY A 619 -14.82 11.77 -12.38
N GLU A 620 -14.06 11.14 -11.50
CA GLU A 620 -13.16 11.81 -10.55
C GLU A 620 -11.82 12.17 -11.23
N PRO A 621 -11.24 13.35 -10.93
CA PRO A 621 -9.92 13.72 -11.44
C PRO A 621 -8.84 12.86 -10.82
N VAL A 622 -7.99 12.28 -11.66
CA VAL A 622 -6.85 11.46 -11.24
C VAL A 622 -5.60 11.97 -11.94
N LEU A 623 -4.50 12.05 -11.20
CA LEU A 623 -3.17 12.29 -11.72
C LEU A 623 -2.35 11.02 -11.51
N THR A 624 -1.96 10.39 -12.60
CA THR A 624 -1.18 9.15 -12.56
C THR A 624 0.25 9.46 -13.03
N ARG A 625 1.24 9.10 -12.21
CA ARG A 625 2.64 9.10 -12.63
C ARG A 625 2.93 7.79 -13.34
N LEU A 626 3.39 7.89 -14.56
CA LEU A 626 3.67 6.75 -15.43
C LEU A 626 5.16 6.74 -15.77
N PRO A 627 5.87 5.68 -15.43
CA PRO A 627 7.26 5.55 -15.81
C PRO A 627 7.37 5.40 -17.33
N VAL A 628 8.39 6.02 -17.93
CA VAL A 628 8.61 6.04 -19.38
C VAL A 628 10.07 5.77 -19.72
N LEU A 629 10.31 5.18 -20.90
CA LEU A 629 11.64 5.05 -21.45
C LEU A 629 11.85 6.08 -22.56
N GLY A 630 12.99 6.76 -22.49
CA GLY A 630 13.55 7.56 -23.56
C GLY A 630 14.60 6.74 -24.31
N VAL A 631 14.35 6.47 -25.58
CA VAL A 631 15.22 5.62 -26.41
C VAL A 631 15.79 6.39 -27.61
N GLU A 632 16.98 6.04 -28.03
CA GLU A 632 17.52 6.54 -29.29
C GLU A 632 16.93 5.75 -30.46
N ALA A 633 16.30 6.39 -31.43
CA ALA A 633 15.70 5.72 -32.59
C ALA A 633 16.75 4.94 -33.41
N ARG A 634 17.98 5.50 -33.49
CA ARG A 634 19.06 4.85 -34.24
C ARG A 634 19.52 3.57 -33.54
N GLY A 635 19.33 2.42 -34.18
CA GLY A 635 19.70 1.10 -33.69
C GLY A 635 18.62 0.48 -32.77
N LEU A 636 17.48 1.14 -32.55
CA LEU A 636 16.43 0.65 -31.68
C LEU A 636 15.90 -0.72 -32.12
N SER A 637 15.53 -0.87 -33.38
CA SER A 637 15.00 -2.12 -33.94
C SER A 637 15.97 -3.32 -33.82
N GLY A 638 17.29 -3.05 -33.73
CA GLY A 638 18.31 -4.07 -33.51
C GLY A 638 18.44 -4.50 -32.04
N THR A 639 18.05 -3.67 -31.08
CA THR A 639 18.25 -3.91 -29.65
C THR A 639 16.96 -4.14 -28.89
N LEU A 640 15.85 -3.59 -29.36
CA LEU A 640 14.54 -3.64 -28.69
C LEU A 640 13.40 -3.76 -29.72
N ASP A 641 12.51 -4.72 -29.49
CA ASP A 641 11.28 -4.91 -30.26
C ASP A 641 10.05 -4.79 -29.35
N PRO A 642 9.37 -3.65 -29.30
CA PRO A 642 8.21 -3.47 -28.42
C PRO A 642 6.95 -4.19 -28.92
N GLY A 643 6.96 -4.88 -30.06
CA GLY A 643 5.79 -5.53 -30.64
C GLY A 643 4.81 -4.50 -31.23
N VAL A 644 5.22 -3.79 -32.28
CA VAL A 644 4.38 -2.75 -32.92
C VAL A 644 3.17 -3.37 -33.60
N THR A 645 1.96 -2.92 -33.22
CA THR A 645 0.68 -3.36 -33.79
C THR A 645 0.11 -2.38 -34.81
N ALA A 646 0.45 -1.10 -34.68
CA ALA A 646 0.02 -0.06 -35.62
C ALA A 646 1.05 1.07 -35.67
N GLY A 647 1.19 1.72 -36.83
CA GLY A 647 2.13 2.81 -37.02
C GLY A 647 3.55 2.33 -37.35
N ASP A 648 4.54 3.19 -37.08
CA ASP A 648 5.94 2.96 -37.44
C ASP A 648 6.89 3.53 -36.39
N LEU A 649 7.69 2.65 -35.78
CA LEU A 649 8.62 3.00 -34.71
C LEU A 649 9.85 3.78 -35.22
N ASP A 650 10.21 3.69 -36.50
CA ASP A 650 11.30 4.47 -37.08
C ASP A 650 11.01 5.99 -37.10
N ARG A 651 9.72 6.35 -36.96
CA ARG A 651 9.27 7.74 -36.79
C ARG A 651 9.39 8.26 -35.36
N LEU A 652 9.85 7.45 -34.42
CA LEU A 652 10.04 7.86 -33.02
C LEU A 652 11.29 8.76 -32.91
N THR A 653 11.24 9.93 -33.51
CA THR A 653 12.34 10.90 -33.60
C THR A 653 11.85 12.31 -33.31
N GLY A 654 12.77 13.19 -32.90
CA GLY A 654 12.43 14.57 -32.57
C GLY A 654 11.81 14.70 -31.18
N ARG A 655 11.19 15.84 -30.92
CA ARG A 655 10.60 16.17 -29.62
C ARG A 655 9.08 16.06 -29.54
N ASP A 656 8.42 15.85 -30.69
CA ASP A 656 6.95 15.83 -30.84
C ASP A 656 6.45 14.43 -31.22
N ALA A 657 7.16 13.38 -30.88
CA ALA A 657 6.79 12.00 -31.17
C ALA A 657 6.66 11.17 -29.89
N VAL A 658 5.73 10.20 -29.89
CA VAL A 658 5.55 9.24 -28.81
C VAL A 658 5.04 7.92 -29.38
N ALA A 659 5.49 6.79 -28.85
CA ALA A 659 4.82 5.51 -29.04
C ALA A 659 4.02 5.17 -27.77
N VAL A 660 2.85 4.56 -27.93
CA VAL A 660 1.87 4.33 -26.86
C VAL A 660 1.57 2.84 -26.75
N GLY A 661 1.50 2.33 -25.54
CA GLY A 661 1.08 0.95 -25.27
C GLY A 661 -0.36 0.69 -25.70
N ALA A 662 -0.66 -0.54 -26.14
CA ALA A 662 -1.94 -0.89 -26.77
C ALA A 662 -3.15 -0.70 -25.82
N ASP A 663 -3.03 -1.06 -24.55
CA ASP A 663 -4.11 -0.88 -23.58
C ASP A 663 -4.28 0.60 -23.19
N ARG A 664 -3.15 1.33 -23.12
CA ARG A 664 -3.22 2.78 -22.90
C ARG A 664 -3.82 3.51 -24.10
N ALA A 665 -3.47 3.15 -25.32
CA ALA A 665 -4.04 3.71 -26.55
C ALA A 665 -5.56 3.51 -26.59
N LYS A 666 -6.04 2.30 -26.24
CA LYS A 666 -7.50 2.04 -26.11
C LYS A 666 -8.16 2.89 -25.03
N SER A 667 -7.49 3.05 -23.86
CA SER A 667 -8.08 3.82 -22.74
C SER A 667 -8.19 5.31 -23.02
N LEU A 668 -7.29 5.86 -23.83
CA LEU A 668 -7.26 7.25 -24.26
C LEU A 668 -8.02 7.48 -25.59
N ASP A 669 -8.46 6.41 -26.25
CA ASP A 669 -9.09 6.44 -27.57
C ASP A 669 -8.22 7.15 -28.62
N VAL A 670 -6.92 6.76 -28.68
CA VAL A 670 -5.92 7.35 -29.58
C VAL A 670 -5.25 6.29 -30.45
N GLY A 671 -4.88 6.69 -31.68
CA GLY A 671 -4.15 5.88 -32.65
C GLY A 671 -3.00 6.65 -33.31
N PRO A 672 -2.25 6.00 -34.24
CA PRO A 672 -1.19 6.66 -34.97
C PRO A 672 -1.69 7.90 -35.71
N GLY A 673 -1.04 9.05 -35.47
CA GLY A 673 -1.40 10.35 -36.02
C GLY A 673 -2.06 11.30 -35.00
N ASP A 674 -2.69 10.78 -33.96
CA ASP A 674 -3.34 11.56 -32.90
C ASP A 674 -2.34 12.21 -31.97
N ARG A 675 -2.79 13.13 -31.14
CA ARG A 675 -1.99 13.79 -30.10
C ARG A 675 -2.44 13.40 -28.69
N VAL A 676 -1.48 13.22 -27.80
CA VAL A 676 -1.73 12.88 -26.38
C VAL A 676 -1.25 14.01 -25.48
N ALA A 677 -2.17 14.58 -24.69
CA ALA A 677 -1.82 15.62 -23.71
C ALA A 677 -1.16 15.01 -22.47
N LEU A 678 0.09 15.35 -22.24
CA LEU A 678 0.91 14.84 -21.13
C LEU A 678 1.66 15.98 -20.43
N ARG A 679 2.14 15.70 -19.24
CA ARG A 679 3.15 16.52 -18.58
C ARG A 679 4.42 15.69 -18.44
N LEU A 680 5.55 16.21 -18.89
CA LEU A 680 6.86 15.60 -18.67
C LEU A 680 7.22 15.62 -17.17
N GLY A 681 8.28 14.95 -16.81
CA GLY A 681 8.68 14.78 -15.42
C GLY A 681 8.83 16.09 -14.64
N ASP A 682 9.29 17.14 -15.26
CA ASP A 682 9.43 18.50 -14.69
C ASP A 682 8.14 19.33 -14.70
N GLY A 683 7.01 18.73 -15.15
CA GLY A 683 5.72 19.38 -15.25
C GLY A 683 5.45 20.16 -16.55
N THR A 684 6.40 20.19 -17.49
CA THR A 684 6.22 20.83 -18.81
C THR A 684 5.09 20.13 -19.56
N ARG A 685 4.13 20.91 -20.07
CA ARG A 685 3.03 20.41 -20.90
C ARG A 685 3.50 20.12 -22.31
N VAL A 686 3.17 18.95 -22.81
CA VAL A 686 3.46 18.53 -24.17
C VAL A 686 2.25 17.79 -24.75
N GLU A 687 2.12 17.85 -26.08
CA GLU A 687 1.10 17.13 -26.83
C GLU A 687 1.74 16.39 -28.00
N PRO A 688 2.61 15.38 -27.72
CA PRO A 688 3.30 14.67 -28.78
C PRO A 688 2.34 13.88 -29.65
N ARG A 689 2.73 13.69 -30.92
CA ARG A 689 2.00 12.88 -31.88
C ARG A 689 2.31 11.39 -31.65
N VAL A 690 1.28 10.57 -31.62
CA VAL A 690 1.40 9.11 -31.59
C VAL A 690 1.94 8.62 -32.94
N VAL A 691 3.10 7.98 -32.96
CA VAL A 691 3.74 7.44 -34.16
C VAL A 691 3.59 5.93 -34.28
N ALA A 692 3.46 5.23 -33.16
CA ALA A 692 3.26 3.78 -33.10
C ALA A 692 2.44 3.37 -31.88
N VAL A 693 1.76 2.22 -31.98
CA VAL A 693 1.11 1.51 -30.87
C VAL A 693 1.78 0.15 -30.72
N TYR A 694 2.07 -0.29 -29.49
CA TYR A 694 2.85 -1.51 -29.21
C TYR A 694 2.27 -2.36 -28.08
N GLU A 695 2.57 -3.67 -28.06
CA GLU A 695 1.98 -4.65 -27.13
C GLU A 695 2.72 -4.81 -25.79
N HIS A 696 4.05 -4.66 -25.76
CA HIS A 696 4.88 -4.99 -24.59
C HIS A 696 4.91 -3.86 -23.54
N GLU A 697 3.77 -3.24 -23.27
CA GLU A 697 3.67 -2.06 -22.39
C GLU A 697 3.94 -2.35 -20.92
N LEU A 698 3.63 -3.57 -20.43
CA LEU A 698 3.95 -3.93 -19.03
C LEU A 698 5.46 -4.05 -18.81
N GLY A 699 6.19 -4.48 -19.82
CA GLY A 699 7.65 -4.59 -19.76
C GLY A 699 8.34 -3.25 -19.98
N LEU A 700 7.88 -2.47 -20.96
CA LEU A 700 8.57 -1.28 -21.46
C LEU A 700 7.93 0.04 -21.01
N GLY A 701 6.78 0.00 -20.28
CA GLY A 701 5.97 1.16 -19.92
C GLY A 701 4.89 1.48 -20.94
N GLU A 702 4.00 2.36 -20.52
CA GLU A 702 2.85 2.76 -21.32
C GLU A 702 3.20 3.75 -22.45
N PHE A 703 4.37 4.39 -22.35
CA PHE A 703 4.86 5.34 -23.33
C PHE A 703 6.36 5.17 -23.60
N LEU A 704 6.74 5.21 -24.87
CA LEU A 704 8.14 5.31 -25.28
C LEU A 704 8.34 6.68 -25.96
N PHE A 705 9.40 7.37 -25.56
CA PHE A 705 9.76 8.67 -26.11
C PHE A 705 11.10 8.61 -26.84
N PRO A 706 11.33 9.51 -27.82
CA PRO A 706 12.68 9.80 -28.24
C PRO A 706 13.48 10.35 -27.04
N ARG A 707 14.70 9.86 -26.86
CA ARG A 707 15.60 10.30 -25.78
C ARG A 707 15.73 11.83 -25.71
N GLU A 708 15.81 12.49 -26.87
CA GLU A 708 15.93 13.94 -27.01
C GLU A 708 14.70 14.72 -26.52
N ALA A 709 13.52 14.09 -26.52
CA ALA A 709 12.30 14.68 -25.99
C ALA A 709 12.31 14.75 -24.44
N LEU A 710 13.00 13.79 -23.79
CA LEU A 710 13.06 13.74 -22.33
C LEU A 710 14.31 14.40 -21.75
N ALA A 711 15.45 14.38 -22.46
CA ALA A 711 16.76 14.76 -21.94
C ALA A 711 16.82 16.16 -21.31
N GLY A 712 16.04 17.13 -21.80
CA GLY A 712 15.96 18.49 -21.26
C GLY A 712 15.02 18.64 -20.05
N HIS A 713 14.28 17.59 -19.69
CA HIS A 713 13.19 17.60 -18.71
C HIS A 713 13.39 16.61 -17.57
N VAL A 714 14.59 16.05 -17.46
CA VAL A 714 14.99 15.14 -16.38
C VAL A 714 15.99 15.81 -15.45
N SER A 715 16.11 15.29 -14.25
CA SER A 715 17.06 15.80 -13.24
C SER A 715 18.51 15.56 -13.68
N ALA A 716 18.78 14.41 -14.33
CA ALA A 716 20.05 14.07 -14.94
C ALA A 716 19.83 13.34 -16.27
N ALA A 717 20.30 13.94 -17.39
CA ALA A 717 20.14 13.34 -18.74
C ALA A 717 21.16 12.23 -18.99
N ARG A 718 21.08 11.15 -18.20
CA ARG A 718 21.99 9.99 -18.26
C ARG A 718 21.23 8.71 -18.58
N ASP A 719 21.84 7.89 -19.44
CA ASP A 719 21.28 6.60 -19.77
C ASP A 719 21.57 5.61 -18.63
N GLN A 720 20.55 4.96 -18.10
CA GLN A 720 20.72 3.96 -17.06
C GLN A 720 21.40 2.73 -17.63
N VAL A 721 21.07 2.37 -18.86
CA VAL A 721 21.68 1.24 -19.57
C VAL A 721 21.94 1.61 -21.02
N VAL A 722 22.95 0.94 -21.61
CA VAL A 722 23.17 0.90 -23.06
C VAL A 722 22.99 -0.54 -23.51
N LEU A 723 21.97 -0.80 -24.31
CA LEU A 723 21.68 -2.07 -24.93
C LEU A 723 22.59 -2.27 -26.14
N VAL A 724 23.18 -3.43 -26.28
CA VAL A 724 24.17 -3.71 -27.37
C VAL A 724 23.81 -5.01 -28.07
N ARG A 725 23.71 -4.94 -29.40
CA ARG A 725 23.60 -6.09 -30.28
C ARG A 725 24.95 -6.34 -30.94
N THR A 726 25.47 -7.56 -30.85
CA THR A 726 26.68 -7.99 -31.45
C THR A 726 26.43 -8.76 -32.76
N GLY A 727 27.38 -8.74 -33.71
CA GLY A 727 27.28 -9.52 -34.93
C GLY A 727 28.09 -10.80 -34.88
N ASP A 728 27.94 -11.64 -35.89
CA ASP A 728 28.60 -12.95 -35.99
C ASP A 728 30.15 -12.88 -35.99
N GLY A 729 30.74 -11.69 -36.12
CA GLY A 729 32.18 -11.42 -36.07
C GLY A 729 32.73 -10.98 -34.69
N ALA A 730 31.96 -11.08 -33.63
CA ALA A 730 32.31 -10.50 -32.31
C ALA A 730 33.40 -11.28 -31.53
N GLY A 731 34.03 -12.28 -32.07
CA GLY A 731 35.13 -13.01 -31.42
C GLY A 731 34.72 -13.83 -30.19
N ALA A 732 35.71 -14.37 -29.46
CA ALA A 732 35.47 -15.22 -28.28
C ALA A 732 34.94 -14.44 -27.05
N ASP A 733 35.23 -13.15 -26.93
CA ASP A 733 34.69 -12.26 -25.87
C ASP A 733 34.01 -11.04 -26.52
N PRO A 734 32.70 -11.11 -26.80
CA PRO A 734 31.98 -10.02 -27.44
C PRO A 734 31.86 -8.77 -26.55
N ALA A 735 32.13 -8.90 -25.25
CA ALA A 735 32.11 -7.80 -24.32
C ALA A 735 33.43 -6.97 -24.32
N ALA A 736 34.54 -7.51 -24.82
CA ALA A 736 35.83 -6.83 -24.79
C ALA A 736 35.81 -5.50 -25.57
N PRO A 737 35.38 -5.45 -26.86
CA PRO A 737 35.31 -4.20 -27.61
C PRO A 737 34.38 -3.16 -26.97
N VAL A 738 33.28 -3.62 -26.37
CA VAL A 738 32.32 -2.74 -25.66
C VAL A 738 32.98 -2.13 -24.42
N ARG A 739 33.68 -2.94 -23.61
CA ARG A 739 34.43 -2.47 -22.45
C ARG A 739 35.52 -1.46 -22.81
N GLU A 740 36.23 -1.72 -23.91
CA GLU A 740 37.25 -0.81 -24.42
C GLU A 740 36.67 0.54 -24.85
N ALA A 741 35.57 0.53 -25.61
CA ALA A 741 34.84 1.74 -26.02
C ALA A 741 34.33 2.54 -24.84
N LEU A 742 33.98 1.86 -23.73
CA LEU A 742 33.50 2.48 -22.51
C LEU A 742 34.56 2.82 -21.46
N ALA A 743 35.83 2.45 -21.70
CA ALA A 743 36.93 2.75 -20.79
C ALA A 743 37.08 4.24 -20.44
N PRO A 744 36.85 5.20 -21.35
CA PRO A 744 36.90 6.63 -21.03
C PRO A 744 35.85 7.06 -20.00
N TYR A 745 34.75 6.31 -19.86
CA TYR A 745 33.64 6.63 -18.94
C TYR A 745 33.83 6.06 -17.52
N GLY A 746 34.84 5.24 -17.30
CA GLY A 746 35.38 4.89 -15.98
C GLY A 746 35.18 3.48 -15.49
N GLY A 747 35.88 3.14 -14.40
CA GLY A 747 35.96 1.79 -13.83
C GLY A 747 34.67 1.25 -13.16
N GLY A 748 33.61 2.06 -13.05
CA GLY A 748 32.31 1.62 -12.56
C GLY A 748 31.36 1.12 -13.65
N VAL A 749 31.83 1.07 -14.92
CA VAL A 749 31.04 0.52 -16.02
C VAL A 749 31.14 -1.00 -16.01
N THR A 750 29.97 -1.65 -16.00
CA THR A 750 29.87 -3.11 -16.11
C THR A 750 29.24 -3.48 -17.44
N VAL A 751 29.80 -4.49 -18.12
CA VAL A 751 29.26 -5.07 -19.35
C VAL A 751 28.96 -6.54 -19.08
N ARG A 752 27.71 -6.94 -19.26
CA ARG A 752 27.25 -8.31 -19.04
C ARG A 752 26.19 -8.73 -20.08
N ALA A 753 25.81 -9.99 -20.07
CA ALA A 753 24.70 -10.46 -20.89
C ALA A 753 23.41 -9.67 -20.53
N ALA A 754 22.68 -9.28 -21.54
CA ALA A 754 21.42 -8.55 -21.36
C ALA A 754 20.30 -9.49 -20.90
N THR A 755 19.47 -9.01 -20.04
CA THR A 755 18.27 -9.69 -19.51
C THR A 755 17.04 -8.80 -19.63
N GLY A 756 15.84 -9.37 -19.59
CA GLY A 756 14.60 -8.60 -19.62
C GLY A 756 14.53 -7.54 -18.51
N ASP A 757 15.12 -7.82 -17.35
CA ASP A 757 15.14 -6.88 -16.21
C ASP A 757 15.90 -5.58 -16.51
N ASP A 758 16.80 -5.57 -17.47
CA ASP A 758 17.57 -4.39 -17.87
C ASP A 758 16.70 -3.34 -18.57
N VAL A 759 15.66 -3.78 -19.26
CA VAL A 759 14.71 -2.90 -19.96
C VAL A 759 13.39 -2.80 -19.23
N ALA A 760 13.10 -3.71 -18.32
CA ALA A 760 11.86 -3.68 -17.55
C ALA A 760 11.70 -2.35 -16.84
N ILE A 761 10.57 -1.70 -17.10
CA ILE A 761 10.29 -0.36 -16.56
C ILE A 761 9.75 -0.40 -15.13
N ALA A 762 9.17 -1.56 -14.73
CA ALA A 762 8.79 -1.75 -13.34
C ALA A 762 10.07 -1.61 -12.50
N PRO A 763 10.21 -0.55 -11.69
CA PRO A 763 11.31 -0.51 -10.75
C PRO A 763 11.22 -1.77 -9.91
N PRO A 764 12.32 -2.43 -9.57
CA PRO A 764 12.30 -3.41 -8.50
C PRO A 764 11.60 -2.71 -7.34
N VAL A 765 10.53 -3.35 -6.83
CA VAL A 765 9.72 -2.80 -5.73
C VAL A 765 10.70 -2.26 -4.70
N SER A 766 10.64 -0.98 -4.40
CA SER A 766 11.64 -0.36 -3.53
C SER A 766 11.69 -1.12 -2.20
N ASP A 767 12.85 -1.20 -1.56
CA ASP A 767 12.96 -1.86 -0.25
C ASP A 767 11.91 -1.32 0.74
N GLY A 768 11.56 -0.03 0.64
CA GLY A 768 10.50 0.59 1.41
C GLY A 768 9.10 0.06 1.06
N ASP A 769 8.77 -0.12 -0.21
CA ASP A 769 7.47 -0.66 -0.63
C ASP A 769 7.35 -2.15 -0.30
N ASN A 770 8.43 -2.92 -0.48
CA ASN A 770 8.51 -4.30 -0.01
C ASN A 770 8.28 -4.41 1.49
N ALA A 771 8.89 -3.54 2.28
CA ALA A 771 8.68 -3.49 3.72
C ALA A 771 7.21 -3.20 4.08
N VAL A 772 6.55 -2.26 3.38
CA VAL A 772 5.12 -1.95 3.59
C VAL A 772 4.24 -3.16 3.27
N ILE A 773 4.50 -3.85 2.16
CA ILE A 773 3.73 -5.05 1.77
C ILE A 773 3.95 -6.18 2.77
N VAL A 774 5.20 -6.48 3.14
CA VAL A 774 5.54 -7.53 4.11
C VAL A 774 4.93 -7.24 5.48
N ILE A 775 4.99 -5.99 5.94
CA ILE A 775 4.35 -5.55 7.18
C ILE A 775 2.83 -5.72 7.06
N GLY A 776 2.23 -5.24 5.98
CA GLY A 776 0.78 -5.32 5.76
C GLY A 776 0.28 -6.76 5.78
N VAL A 777 0.91 -7.63 4.99
CA VAL A 777 0.56 -9.05 4.90
C VAL A 777 0.85 -9.79 6.20
N GLY A 778 2.03 -9.56 6.81
CA GLY A 778 2.44 -10.20 8.06
C GLY A 778 1.52 -9.82 9.22
N VAL A 779 1.18 -8.56 9.34
CA VAL A 779 0.33 -8.03 10.41
C VAL A 779 -1.13 -8.47 10.24
N ILE A 780 -1.69 -8.35 9.03
CA ILE A 780 -3.07 -8.79 8.75
C ILE A 780 -3.17 -10.31 8.86
N GLY A 781 -2.23 -11.04 8.29
CA GLY A 781 -2.16 -12.49 8.36
C GLY A 781 -2.01 -12.97 9.81
N GLY A 782 -1.11 -12.38 10.58
CA GLY A 782 -0.90 -12.69 12.00
C GLY A 782 -2.16 -12.42 12.85
N PHE A 783 -2.83 -11.29 12.63
CA PHE A 783 -4.08 -10.96 13.30
C PHE A 783 -5.21 -11.94 12.93
N ALA A 784 -5.33 -12.30 11.66
CA ALA A 784 -6.33 -13.24 11.21
C ALA A 784 -6.02 -14.68 11.70
N LEU A 785 -4.73 -15.08 11.81
CA LEU A 785 -4.33 -16.31 12.47
C LEU A 785 -4.67 -16.31 13.97
N LEU A 786 -4.50 -15.18 14.67
CA LEU A 786 -4.95 -15.02 16.05
C LEU A 786 -6.47 -15.22 16.17
N ALA A 787 -7.25 -14.75 15.19
CA ALA A 787 -8.68 -15.00 15.11
C ALA A 787 -9.00 -16.48 14.93
N VAL A 788 -8.25 -17.22 14.09
CA VAL A 788 -8.36 -18.68 13.94
C VAL A 788 -8.11 -19.36 15.26
N VAL A 789 -6.99 -19.05 15.94
CA VAL A 789 -6.63 -19.63 17.26
C VAL A 789 -7.72 -19.35 18.28
N SER A 790 -8.15 -18.10 18.43
CA SER A 790 -9.14 -17.70 19.44
C SER A 790 -10.50 -18.34 19.19
N THR A 791 -10.95 -18.42 17.93
CA THR A 791 -12.23 -19.03 17.55
C THR A 791 -12.23 -20.53 17.83
N LEU A 792 -11.19 -21.25 17.38
CA LEU A 792 -11.07 -22.69 17.60
C LEU A 792 -10.88 -23.03 19.10
N ALA A 793 -10.14 -22.21 19.84
CA ALA A 793 -9.99 -22.35 21.27
C ALA A 793 -11.35 -22.23 22.00
N LEU A 794 -12.15 -21.24 21.66
CA LEU A 794 -13.49 -21.03 22.23
C LEU A 794 -14.42 -22.23 21.92
N ILE A 795 -14.39 -22.75 20.70
CA ILE A 795 -15.15 -23.93 20.30
C ILE A 795 -14.74 -25.14 21.13
N THR A 796 -13.43 -25.39 21.26
CA THR A 796 -12.88 -26.56 21.99
C THR A 796 -13.16 -26.45 23.49
N ILE A 797 -13.02 -25.26 24.05
CA ILE A 797 -13.37 -25.03 25.47
C ILE A 797 -14.83 -25.29 25.76
N GLY A 798 -15.74 -24.92 24.86
CA GLY A 798 -17.18 -25.16 24.99
C GLY A 798 -17.60 -26.63 24.99
N ARG A 799 -16.74 -27.52 24.45
CA ARG A 799 -17.01 -28.97 24.31
C ARG A 799 -16.52 -29.82 25.51
N ARG A 800 -16.14 -29.20 26.62
CA ARG A 800 -15.62 -29.93 27.82
C ARG A 800 -16.62 -30.93 28.37
N GLY A 801 -17.94 -30.64 28.31
CA GLY A 801 -19.02 -31.56 28.71
C GLY A 801 -19.03 -32.82 27.87
N GLU A 802 -18.96 -32.66 26.54
CA GLU A 802 -18.92 -33.75 25.56
C GLU A 802 -17.67 -34.64 25.78
N PHE A 803 -16.52 -34.05 25.97
CA PHE A 803 -15.26 -34.80 26.26
C PHE A 803 -15.34 -35.58 27.55
N ARG A 804 -16.04 -35.06 28.58
CA ARG A 804 -16.30 -35.74 29.81
C ARG A 804 -17.21 -36.96 29.61
N LEU A 805 -18.31 -36.80 28.86
CA LEU A 805 -19.24 -37.89 28.51
C LEU A 805 -18.53 -39.00 27.70
N LEU A 806 -17.79 -38.66 26.66
CA LEU A 806 -17.02 -39.62 25.87
C LEU A 806 -16.01 -40.39 26.74
N ARG A 807 -15.39 -39.79 27.74
CA ARG A 807 -14.49 -40.47 28.67
C ARG A 807 -15.24 -41.37 29.64
N MET A 808 -16.44 -41.02 30.08
CA MET A 808 -17.28 -41.89 30.92
C MET A 808 -17.71 -43.13 30.15
N VAL A 809 -17.92 -43.06 28.86
CA VAL A 809 -18.24 -44.19 27.98
C VAL A 809 -16.99 -45.02 27.57
N GLY A 810 -15.79 -44.65 28.07
CA GLY A 810 -14.57 -45.44 27.89
C GLY A 810 -13.58 -44.95 26.81
N THR A 811 -13.84 -43.78 26.18
CA THR A 811 -12.88 -43.24 25.19
C THR A 811 -11.54 -42.86 25.79
N GLY A 812 -10.47 -43.51 25.29
CA GLY A 812 -9.07 -43.24 25.74
C GLY A 812 -8.55 -41.85 25.34
N ARG A 813 -7.55 -41.33 26.08
CA ARG A 813 -6.92 -40.02 25.77
C ARG A 813 -6.34 -39.96 24.35
N ARG A 814 -5.75 -41.07 23.85
CA ARG A 814 -5.18 -41.17 22.51
C ARG A 814 -6.25 -41.07 21.43
N GLN A 815 -7.42 -41.73 21.66
CA GLN A 815 -8.56 -41.70 20.75
C GLN A 815 -9.16 -40.28 20.67
N LEU A 816 -9.34 -39.61 21.81
CA LEU A 816 -9.83 -38.24 21.88
C LEU A 816 -8.89 -37.26 21.16
N ARG A 817 -7.58 -37.41 21.37
CA ARG A 817 -6.57 -36.60 20.70
C ARG A 817 -6.57 -36.84 19.18
N ARG A 818 -6.65 -38.09 18.71
CA ARG A 818 -6.75 -38.45 17.30
C ARG A 818 -8.04 -37.88 16.68
N MET A 819 -9.17 -37.94 17.38
CA MET A 819 -10.41 -37.35 16.96
C MET A 819 -10.27 -35.83 16.74
N LEU A 820 -9.67 -35.10 17.69
CA LEU A 820 -9.42 -33.66 17.59
C LEU A 820 -8.47 -33.33 16.43
N VAL A 821 -7.41 -34.10 16.23
CA VAL A 821 -6.46 -33.91 15.11
C VAL A 821 -7.17 -34.09 13.76
N LEU A 822 -7.99 -35.13 13.63
CA LEU A 822 -8.73 -35.39 12.38
C LEU A 822 -9.80 -34.33 12.12
N GLU A 823 -10.52 -33.89 13.16
CA GLU A 823 -11.50 -32.81 13.04
C GLU A 823 -10.83 -31.47 12.65
N THR A 824 -9.72 -31.13 13.28
CA THR A 824 -8.92 -29.93 12.96
C THR A 824 -8.36 -30.01 11.55
N GLY A 825 -7.80 -31.16 11.16
CA GLY A 825 -7.29 -31.40 9.80
C GLY A 825 -8.36 -31.23 8.74
N LEU A 826 -9.57 -31.76 9.00
CA LEU A 826 -10.72 -31.60 8.12
C LEU A 826 -11.09 -30.12 7.92
N VAL A 827 -11.21 -29.39 9.02
CA VAL A 827 -11.59 -27.96 9.00
C VAL A 827 -10.51 -27.14 8.29
N THR A 828 -9.24 -27.40 8.60
CA THR A 828 -8.11 -26.70 7.98
C THR A 828 -8.02 -26.98 6.49
N PHE A 829 -8.09 -28.25 6.08
CA PHE A 829 -8.03 -28.64 4.68
C PHE A 829 -9.19 -28.05 3.87
N ALA A 830 -10.41 -28.16 4.37
CA ALA A 830 -11.56 -27.56 3.70
C ALA A 830 -11.46 -26.03 3.66
N GLY A 831 -10.96 -25.39 4.73
CA GLY A 831 -10.74 -23.94 4.76
C GLY A 831 -9.67 -23.48 3.76
N LEU A 832 -8.58 -24.24 3.62
CA LEU A 832 -7.54 -24.01 2.60
C LEU A 832 -8.09 -24.11 1.19
N VAL A 833 -8.80 -25.23 0.87
CA VAL A 833 -9.38 -25.44 -0.46
C VAL A 833 -10.38 -24.32 -0.83
N ILE A 834 -11.30 -24.01 0.10
CA ILE A 834 -12.32 -22.98 -0.14
C ILE A 834 -11.66 -21.59 -0.22
N GLY A 835 -10.71 -21.30 0.66
CA GLY A 835 -10.00 -20.02 0.65
C GLY A 835 -9.22 -19.80 -0.63
N THR A 836 -8.53 -20.84 -1.13
CA THR A 836 -7.82 -20.78 -2.41
C THR A 836 -8.79 -20.64 -3.60
N ALA A 837 -9.92 -21.35 -3.59
CA ALA A 837 -10.95 -21.20 -4.63
C ALA A 837 -11.55 -19.77 -4.65
N VAL A 838 -11.76 -19.17 -3.48
CA VAL A 838 -12.24 -17.79 -3.35
C VAL A 838 -11.18 -16.79 -3.83
N ALA A 839 -9.89 -17.03 -3.53
CA ALA A 839 -8.79 -16.19 -4.01
C ALA A 839 -8.60 -16.29 -5.52
N ALA A 840 -8.81 -17.46 -6.10
CA ALA A 840 -8.58 -17.70 -7.53
C ALA A 840 -9.44 -16.80 -8.43
N VAL A 841 -10.68 -16.50 -8.04
CA VAL A 841 -11.60 -15.67 -8.85
C VAL A 841 -11.07 -14.24 -9.06
N PRO A 842 -10.80 -13.43 -8.00
CA PRO A 842 -10.27 -12.09 -8.18
C PRO A 842 -8.83 -12.09 -8.73
N LEU A 843 -8.01 -13.13 -8.42
CA LEU A 843 -6.66 -13.24 -8.95
C LEU A 843 -6.64 -13.51 -10.45
N THR A 844 -7.51 -14.41 -10.94
CA THR A 844 -7.61 -14.64 -12.38
C THR A 844 -8.14 -13.40 -13.11
N ALA A 845 -9.12 -12.73 -12.54
CA ALA A 845 -9.61 -11.48 -13.09
C ALA A 845 -8.49 -10.41 -13.17
N PHE A 846 -7.75 -10.22 -12.10
CA PHE A 846 -6.62 -9.31 -12.02
C PHE A 846 -5.50 -9.68 -13.03
N ALA A 847 -5.10 -10.96 -13.06
CA ALA A 847 -4.02 -11.43 -13.92
C ALA A 847 -4.38 -11.30 -15.42
N VAL A 848 -5.62 -11.61 -15.79
CA VAL A 848 -6.10 -11.47 -17.18
C VAL A 848 -6.21 -9.99 -17.58
N SER A 849 -6.74 -9.13 -16.69
CA SER A 849 -6.95 -7.71 -17.03
C SER A 849 -5.68 -6.88 -17.05
N MET A 850 -4.74 -7.19 -16.14
CA MET A 850 -3.53 -6.38 -15.97
C MET A 850 -2.30 -6.96 -16.68
N ALA A 851 -2.27 -8.27 -16.87
CA ALA A 851 -1.07 -8.96 -17.34
C ALA A 851 -1.32 -9.88 -18.56
N GLY A 852 -2.56 -10.09 -18.96
CA GLY A 852 -2.91 -11.03 -20.03
C GLY A 852 -2.50 -12.49 -19.76
N THR A 853 -2.14 -12.85 -18.51
CA THR A 853 -1.55 -14.12 -18.13
C THR A 853 -2.33 -14.81 -17.03
N ALA A 854 -1.98 -16.08 -16.73
CA ALA A 854 -2.52 -16.78 -15.57
C ALA A 854 -1.90 -16.24 -14.26
N PRO A 855 -2.66 -16.23 -13.14
CA PRO A 855 -2.13 -15.79 -11.86
C PRO A 855 -0.98 -16.69 -11.38
N TYR A 856 0.03 -16.10 -10.79
CA TYR A 856 1.19 -16.81 -10.26
C TYR A 856 1.35 -16.57 -8.76
N LEU A 857 1.37 -17.66 -8.01
CA LEU A 857 1.72 -17.65 -6.59
C LEU A 857 2.88 -18.60 -6.37
N PRO A 858 4.04 -18.12 -5.90
CA PRO A 858 5.19 -18.99 -5.63
C PRO A 858 4.80 -20.13 -4.67
N PRO A 859 5.14 -21.41 -4.98
CA PRO A 859 4.76 -22.54 -4.12
C PRO A 859 5.25 -22.43 -2.68
N ALA A 860 6.43 -21.81 -2.48
CA ALA A 860 6.97 -21.54 -1.15
C ALA A 860 6.06 -20.63 -0.31
N HIS A 861 5.53 -19.57 -0.91
CA HIS A 861 4.59 -18.64 -0.23
C HIS A 861 3.30 -19.36 0.14
N TYR A 862 2.75 -20.16 -0.77
CA TYR A 862 1.56 -20.97 -0.44
C TYR A 862 1.83 -21.98 0.68
N GLY A 863 3.00 -22.62 0.67
CA GLY A 863 3.43 -23.53 1.73
C GLY A 863 3.50 -22.85 3.10
N VAL A 864 4.01 -21.62 3.17
CA VAL A 864 4.04 -20.82 4.40
C VAL A 864 2.61 -20.50 4.89
N ILE A 865 1.71 -20.08 3.99
CA ILE A 865 0.31 -19.81 4.34
C ILE A 865 -0.36 -21.08 4.90
N ALA A 866 -0.26 -22.20 4.19
CA ALA A 866 -0.87 -23.47 4.60
C ALA A 866 -0.30 -23.96 5.93
N GLY A 867 1.02 -23.88 6.13
CA GLY A 867 1.70 -24.23 7.36
C GLY A 867 1.28 -23.34 8.55
N ALA A 868 1.24 -22.02 8.36
CA ALA A 868 0.82 -21.08 9.39
C ALA A 868 -0.64 -21.29 9.82
N VAL A 869 -1.55 -21.51 8.86
CA VAL A 869 -2.96 -21.82 9.13
C VAL A 869 -3.10 -23.15 9.86
N ALA A 870 -2.35 -24.19 9.46
CA ALA A 870 -2.37 -25.50 10.10
C ALA A 870 -1.85 -25.43 11.54
N LEU A 871 -0.75 -24.69 11.77
CA LEU A 871 -0.21 -24.47 13.10
C LEU A 871 -1.17 -23.68 14.01
N ALA A 872 -1.79 -22.61 13.49
CA ALA A 872 -2.78 -21.83 14.22
C ALA A 872 -4.01 -22.69 14.59
N ALA A 873 -4.51 -23.49 13.66
CA ALA A 873 -5.64 -24.38 13.90
C ALA A 873 -5.28 -25.46 14.94
N ALA A 874 -4.09 -26.05 14.84
CA ALA A 874 -3.60 -27.01 15.82
C ALA A 874 -3.43 -26.38 17.21
N ALA A 875 -2.86 -25.20 17.30
CA ALA A 875 -2.71 -24.46 18.55
C ALA A 875 -4.07 -24.15 19.19
N GLY A 876 -5.04 -23.66 18.39
CA GLY A 876 -6.39 -23.32 18.86
C GLY A 876 -7.22 -24.52 19.33
N THR A 877 -6.91 -25.74 18.86
CA THR A 877 -7.67 -26.94 19.23
C THR A 877 -6.95 -27.85 20.22
N LEU A 878 -5.67 -28.16 19.96
CA LEU A 878 -4.94 -29.17 20.75
C LEU A 878 -4.51 -28.65 22.13
N ILE A 879 -4.10 -27.36 22.25
CA ILE A 879 -3.70 -26.78 23.53
C ILE A 879 -4.90 -26.74 24.50
N PRO A 880 -6.07 -26.17 24.15
CA PRO A 880 -7.24 -26.21 25.03
C PRO A 880 -7.78 -27.61 25.28
N GLY A 881 -7.68 -28.52 24.29
CA GLY A 881 -8.05 -29.93 24.42
C GLY A 881 -7.19 -30.69 25.44
N ALA A 882 -5.88 -30.47 25.43
CA ALA A 882 -4.96 -31.07 26.40
C ALA A 882 -5.22 -30.56 27.84
N VAL A 883 -5.42 -29.26 28.01
CA VAL A 883 -5.76 -28.65 29.31
C VAL A 883 -7.10 -29.16 29.83
N ALA A 884 -8.08 -29.39 28.97
CA ALA A 884 -9.38 -29.93 29.33
C ALA A 884 -9.28 -31.41 29.76
N GLY A 885 -8.35 -32.16 29.16
CA GLY A 885 -8.10 -33.58 29.46
C GLY A 885 -7.23 -33.84 30.74
N GLY A 886 -6.35 -32.87 31.11
CA GLY A 886 -5.37 -33.04 32.17
C GLY A 886 -5.85 -32.73 33.61
N ARG A 887 -6.78 -31.81 33.79
CA ARG A 887 -7.25 -31.32 35.10
C ARG A 887 -8.10 -32.29 35.91
N PHE A 888 -8.43 -33.46 35.35
CA PHE A 888 -9.23 -34.49 36.09
C PHE A 888 -8.41 -35.35 37.05
N VAL A 889 -7.07 -35.25 37.02
CA VAL A 889 -6.18 -36.04 37.90
C VAL A 889 -5.89 -35.34 39.24
N LEU A 890 -5.98 -34.00 39.29
CA LEU A 890 -5.71 -33.23 40.51
C LEU A 890 -6.90 -33.06 41.45
N GLY A 891 -8.13 -33.40 41.02
CA GLY A 891 -9.33 -33.32 41.85
C GLY A 891 -9.62 -34.58 42.65
N ARG A 892 -8.81 -35.67 42.54
CA ARG A 892 -9.06 -36.93 43.23
C ARG A 892 -8.03 -37.25 44.33
N ARG A 893 -7.18 -36.28 44.72
CA ARG A 893 -6.24 -36.39 45.85
C ARG A 893 -6.60 -35.47 47.01
N ALA A 894 -7.77 -34.83 47.01
CA ALA A 894 -8.28 -34.13 48.18
C ALA A 894 -9.73 -34.56 48.39
N GLY A 895 -9.90 -35.74 49.02
CA GLY A 895 -11.11 -36.31 49.52
C GLY A 895 -10.78 -37.54 50.25
#